data_96f9c61d6072a2f1fb7efb0bb7dac63f
#
_entry.id   96f9c61d6072a2f1fb7efb0bb7dac63f
#
_cell.length_a   1.000
_cell.length_b   1.000
_cell.length_c   1.000
_cell.angle_alpha   90.00
_cell.angle_beta   90.00
_cell.angle_gamma   90.00
#
_symmetry.space_group_name_H-M   'P 1'
#
loop_
_entity.id
_entity.type
_entity.pdbx_description
1 polymer ?
#
loop_
_entity_poly.entity_id
_entity_poly.type
_entity_poly.pdbx_seq_one_letter_code
_entity_poly.pdbx_strand_id
1 'polypeptide(L)'
;MMLKSIRNRKWVLAGAAALLWLLICLLVTPVYTTVTLTYAEDPSGEVITTVFAGPGENVSASDAKSRVVNSGVARISWLDLKYGNHCSLKRIDPVYQAYSEGELTIDSLTVRKNGIVVISLKVEELKEYFSGNEQVSFSDTNTFTFSVTGEDPQLLPTAEFQNLYTQGNLPVFLLGWLVSGLLILLLALLVRWVLIQVRDGSWFVKITCLLFLAGVLGAVLMVVYTALRSPFWLNPDEYDVKAAVLYYFSHFMPPDIRSDIINDSYPVYGTSRHFEFNMFYFYAGKLGQFFSDAAVQIRLFSLIIFGMMAGLVIKNIRKNYALLFVFLLTPQVWYIFSYSTSDALDFFMGFLCLYELIEKDSMLNRVLRESFRRRHILYYALLSILFLHIFWAKATFYTVLMFLFFILLIRMLFQEKKERGPLFRKYLILAGITLGLFAIRYMITDFPYYGFDKLGVILDVTEQKAEYGYKPSTPAMEAAYSMRFFEKGISLGELLTQYDFHTNLFRTFAGFFGSYAFGEADWYYLVMGILYLVLLGRTIQRLWKQKKAIYRWEIAAVAFTCFIQYVLIVGNSWFVDFQPQGRYLLPILFFIAYLISRVDRVWEDKVLRTVLVCTCVLSLYCFWHVGIPNLVPDTVVLP
;
A
#
# COMPACT_ATOMS: atom_id res chain seq x y z
N MET A 1 2.57 -7.57 -45.84
CA MET A 1 2.23 -8.98 -45.69
C MET A 1 2.14 -9.47 -44.25
N MET A 2 3.00 -9.00 -43.33
CA MET A 2 3.06 -9.39 -41.89
C MET A 2 1.86 -8.92 -41.06
N LEU A 3 1.19 -7.84 -41.41
CA LEU A 3 0.04 -7.27 -40.66
C LEU A 3 -1.30 -7.99 -40.91
N LYS A 4 -1.48 -8.74 -42.04
CA LYS A 4 -2.58 -9.68 -42.19
C LYS A 4 -2.49 -10.87 -41.22
N SER A 5 -1.28 -11.23 -40.80
CA SER A 5 -0.99 -12.26 -39.82
C SER A 5 -1.52 -11.97 -38.41
N ILE A 6 -1.62 -10.69 -37.98
CA ILE A 6 -2.09 -10.35 -36.61
C ILE A 6 -3.62 -10.52 -36.48
N ARG A 7 -4.38 -10.43 -37.60
CA ARG A 7 -5.83 -10.72 -37.57
C ARG A 7 -6.10 -12.21 -37.33
N ASN A 8 -5.18 -13.07 -37.76
CA ASN A 8 -5.22 -14.52 -37.46
C ASN A 8 -4.67 -14.83 -36.04
N ARG A 9 -3.92 -13.93 -35.42
CA ARG A 9 -3.36 -14.12 -34.07
C ARG A 9 -4.37 -13.99 -32.92
N LYS A 10 -5.60 -13.54 -33.17
CA LYS A 10 -6.68 -13.62 -32.16
C LYS A 10 -6.88 -15.06 -31.68
N TRP A 11 -6.87 -15.99 -32.61
CA TRP A 11 -7.01 -17.43 -32.33
C TRP A 11 -5.77 -18.02 -31.68
N VAL A 12 -4.57 -17.50 -31.98
CA VAL A 12 -3.33 -17.93 -31.35
C VAL A 12 -3.28 -17.50 -29.86
N LEU A 13 -3.66 -16.26 -29.56
CA LEU A 13 -3.75 -15.80 -28.16
C LEU A 13 -4.87 -16.52 -27.40
N ALA A 14 -6.01 -16.71 -28.02
CA ALA A 14 -7.10 -17.47 -27.41
C ALA A 14 -6.71 -18.94 -27.21
N GLY A 15 -6.04 -19.56 -28.17
CA GLY A 15 -5.51 -20.91 -28.04
C GLY A 15 -4.44 -21.03 -26.96
N ALA A 16 -3.51 -20.08 -26.87
CA ALA A 16 -2.49 -20.06 -25.84
C ALA A 16 -3.09 -19.86 -24.44
N ALA A 17 -4.09 -18.96 -24.30
CA ALA A 17 -4.80 -18.76 -23.05
C ALA A 17 -5.60 -20.01 -22.63
N ALA A 18 -6.28 -20.66 -23.57
CA ALA A 18 -7.00 -21.90 -23.34
C ALA A 18 -6.06 -23.05 -22.96
N LEU A 19 -4.91 -23.16 -23.63
CA LEU A 19 -3.88 -24.15 -23.28
C LEU A 19 -3.30 -23.90 -21.90
N LEU A 20 -2.99 -22.65 -21.57
CA LEU A 20 -2.49 -22.27 -20.23
C LEU A 20 -3.54 -22.59 -19.16
N TRP A 21 -4.79 -22.28 -19.43
CA TRP A 21 -5.89 -22.61 -18.52
C TRP A 21 -6.03 -24.12 -18.33
N LEU A 22 -5.99 -24.89 -19.42
CA LEU A 22 -6.02 -26.35 -19.38
C LEU A 22 -4.85 -26.93 -18.55
N LEU A 23 -3.65 -26.41 -18.75
CA LEU A 23 -2.47 -26.80 -17.97
C LEU A 23 -2.65 -26.47 -16.48
N ILE A 24 -3.20 -25.31 -16.15
CA ILE A 24 -3.53 -24.97 -14.76
C ILE A 24 -4.56 -25.94 -14.19
N CYS A 25 -5.62 -26.25 -14.92
CA CYS A 25 -6.63 -27.21 -14.46
C CYS A 25 -6.05 -28.63 -14.25
N LEU A 26 -5.07 -29.03 -15.06
CA LEU A 26 -4.44 -30.35 -14.96
C LEU A 26 -3.35 -30.44 -13.88
N LEU A 27 -2.59 -29.35 -13.68
CA LEU A 27 -1.42 -29.32 -12.80
C LEU A 27 -1.71 -28.70 -11.43
N VAL A 28 -2.63 -27.75 -11.39
CA VAL A 28 -2.91 -26.92 -10.19
C VAL A 28 -4.41 -26.67 -10.11
N THR A 29 -5.00 -27.04 -8.99
CA THR A 29 -6.38 -26.63 -8.68
C THR A 29 -6.36 -25.60 -7.57
N PRO A 30 -6.62 -24.31 -7.87
CA PRO A 30 -6.64 -23.28 -6.83
C PRO A 30 -7.86 -23.46 -5.93
N VAL A 31 -7.62 -23.60 -4.62
CA VAL A 31 -8.67 -23.68 -3.61
C VAL A 31 -8.41 -22.65 -2.54
N TYR A 32 -9.33 -21.72 -2.39
CA TYR A 32 -9.33 -20.77 -1.27
C TYR A 32 -10.10 -21.39 -0.12
N THR A 33 -9.37 -21.82 0.91
CA THR A 33 -9.94 -22.47 2.10
C THR A 33 -10.15 -21.45 3.20
N THR A 34 -11.28 -21.52 3.87
CA THR A 34 -11.59 -20.72 5.07
C THR A 34 -12.08 -21.67 6.16
N VAL A 35 -11.40 -21.68 7.29
CA VAL A 35 -11.83 -22.33 8.54
C VAL A 35 -12.37 -21.25 9.45
N THR A 36 -13.58 -21.46 9.96
CA THR A 36 -14.23 -20.56 10.91
C THR A 36 -14.57 -21.35 12.17
N LEU A 37 -14.03 -20.91 13.31
CA LEU A 37 -14.40 -21.41 14.63
C LEU A 37 -15.25 -20.32 15.30
N THR A 38 -16.37 -20.73 15.90
CA THR A 38 -17.22 -19.87 16.71
C THR A 38 -17.11 -20.31 18.16
N TYR A 39 -16.77 -19.41 19.05
CA TYR A 39 -16.69 -19.63 20.48
C TYR A 39 -18.02 -19.25 21.15
N ALA A 40 -18.43 -20.00 22.15
CA ALA A 40 -19.68 -19.76 22.91
C ALA A 40 -19.59 -18.47 23.73
N GLU A 41 -18.43 -18.25 24.36
CA GLU A 41 -18.09 -17.02 25.05
C GLU A 41 -17.06 -16.25 24.18
N ASP A 42 -17.08 -14.94 24.24
CA ASP A 42 -16.22 -14.12 23.40
C ASP A 42 -14.83 -13.90 24.04
N PRO A 43 -13.79 -14.69 23.70
CA PRO A 43 -12.45 -14.49 24.18
C PRO A 43 -11.70 -13.44 23.33
N SER A 44 -12.39 -12.42 22.81
CA SER A 44 -11.83 -11.43 21.89
C SER A 44 -10.63 -10.72 22.51
N GLY A 45 -9.52 -10.74 21.76
CA GLY A 45 -8.27 -10.13 22.15
C GLY A 45 -7.42 -10.97 23.11
N GLU A 46 -7.92 -12.06 23.67
CA GLU A 46 -7.19 -12.90 24.63
C GLU A 46 -6.68 -14.21 24.00
N VAL A 47 -7.37 -14.73 22.99
CA VAL A 47 -7.06 -16.02 22.36
C VAL A 47 -6.59 -15.83 20.92
N ILE A 48 -5.47 -16.48 20.60
CA ILE A 48 -5.00 -16.67 19.22
C ILE A 48 -5.33 -18.10 18.80
N THR A 49 -6.05 -18.23 17.70
CA THR A 49 -6.31 -19.54 17.09
C THR A 49 -5.36 -19.73 15.92
N THR A 50 -4.55 -20.78 15.97
CA THR A 50 -3.66 -21.19 14.87
C THR A 50 -4.16 -22.48 14.25
N VAL A 51 -4.34 -22.47 12.93
CA VAL A 51 -4.68 -23.66 12.14
C VAL A 51 -3.44 -24.09 11.37
N PHE A 52 -3.04 -25.34 11.53
CA PHE A 52 -1.96 -25.95 10.75
C PHE A 52 -2.58 -26.75 9.61
N ALA A 53 -2.36 -26.27 8.39
CA ALA A 53 -2.86 -26.93 7.18
C ALA A 53 -1.81 -26.87 6.06
N GLY A 54 -1.53 -28.01 5.47
CA GLY A 54 -0.49 -28.12 4.44
C GLY A 54 -0.30 -29.53 3.90
N PRO A 55 0.63 -29.72 2.96
CA PRO A 55 0.93 -31.02 2.37
C PRO A 55 1.68 -31.94 3.34
N GLY A 56 1.48 -33.25 3.18
CA GLY A 56 2.16 -34.27 3.98
C GLY A 56 1.54 -34.47 5.38
N GLU A 57 2.07 -35.43 6.11
CA GLU A 57 1.56 -35.82 7.45
C GLU A 57 2.20 -35.01 8.59
N ASN A 58 3.46 -34.60 8.41
CA ASN A 58 4.19 -33.87 9.44
C ASN A 58 3.76 -32.41 9.52
N VAL A 59 3.66 -31.89 10.75
CA VAL A 59 3.39 -30.46 11.00
C VAL A 59 4.68 -29.67 10.77
N SER A 60 4.60 -28.60 9.99
CA SER A 60 5.71 -27.67 9.80
C SER A 60 5.27 -26.25 10.16
N ALA A 61 6.22 -25.38 10.51
CA ALA A 61 5.96 -23.99 10.82
C ALA A 61 5.31 -23.23 9.64
N SER A 62 5.63 -23.60 8.40
CA SER A 62 5.01 -23.02 7.19
C SER A 62 3.52 -23.34 7.02
N ASP A 63 3.02 -24.36 7.75
CA ASP A 63 1.63 -24.75 7.72
C ASP A 63 0.76 -23.89 8.66
N ALA A 64 1.37 -23.16 9.59
CA ALA A 64 0.69 -22.34 10.57
C ALA A 64 -0.02 -21.12 9.95
N LYS A 65 -1.27 -20.90 10.35
CA LYS A 65 -2.08 -19.75 9.97
C LYS A 65 -2.86 -19.28 11.20
N SER A 66 -2.42 -18.16 11.77
CA SER A 66 -2.92 -17.69 13.07
C SER A 66 -3.86 -16.50 12.93
N ARG A 67 -4.83 -16.40 13.82
CA ARG A 67 -5.72 -15.25 13.97
C ARG A 67 -6.10 -15.05 15.44
N VAL A 68 -6.11 -13.80 15.87
CA VAL A 68 -6.72 -13.41 17.14
C VAL A 68 -8.23 -13.55 17.01
N VAL A 69 -8.88 -14.12 18.02
CA VAL A 69 -10.34 -14.22 18.08
C VAL A 69 -10.93 -12.83 18.19
N ASN A 70 -11.96 -12.53 17.42
CA ASN A 70 -12.65 -11.25 17.43
C ASN A 70 -14.16 -11.49 17.36
N SER A 71 -14.89 -10.89 18.29
CA SER A 71 -16.36 -11.09 18.43
C SER A 71 -16.75 -12.56 18.49
N GLY A 72 -16.02 -13.35 19.29
CA GLY A 72 -16.25 -14.79 19.46
C GLY A 72 -15.95 -15.63 18.23
N VAL A 73 -15.32 -15.10 17.19
CA VAL A 73 -15.06 -15.82 15.94
C VAL A 73 -13.59 -15.77 15.54
N ALA A 74 -13.01 -16.94 15.27
CA ALA A 74 -11.73 -17.07 14.57
C ALA A 74 -11.98 -17.49 13.12
N ARG A 75 -11.67 -16.60 12.15
CA ARG A 75 -11.78 -16.91 10.72
C ARG A 75 -10.41 -16.90 10.08
N ILE A 76 -9.93 -18.06 9.65
CA ILE A 76 -8.61 -18.28 9.11
C ILE A 76 -8.73 -18.72 7.66
N SER A 77 -8.05 -18.03 6.74
CA SER A 77 -8.16 -18.29 5.31
C SER A 77 -6.80 -18.37 4.64
N TRP A 78 -6.68 -19.23 3.64
CA TRP A 78 -5.47 -19.36 2.82
C TRP A 78 -5.79 -19.88 1.43
N LEU A 79 -4.84 -19.73 0.50
CA LEU A 79 -4.94 -20.24 -0.86
C LEU A 79 -4.08 -21.50 -0.99
N ASP A 80 -4.70 -22.62 -1.31
CA ASP A 80 -4.02 -23.83 -1.72
C ASP A 80 -3.93 -23.89 -3.24
N LEU A 81 -2.74 -24.11 -3.75
CA LEU A 81 -2.51 -24.33 -5.19
C LEU A 81 -2.55 -25.81 -5.56
N LYS A 82 -2.60 -26.70 -4.57
CA LYS A 82 -2.74 -28.15 -4.73
C LYS A 82 -3.84 -28.62 -3.80
N TYR A 83 -4.85 -29.24 -4.35
CA TYR A 83 -6.00 -29.78 -3.60
C TYR A 83 -6.05 -31.30 -3.70
N GLY A 84 -6.71 -31.93 -2.74
CA GLY A 84 -6.86 -33.37 -2.63
C GLY A 84 -5.88 -33.97 -1.62
N ASN A 85 -5.30 -35.12 -1.90
CA ASN A 85 -4.36 -35.83 -1.00
C ASN A 85 -3.09 -35.05 -0.64
N HIS A 86 -3.01 -33.79 -1.01
CA HIS A 86 -1.83 -32.95 -0.82
C HIS A 86 -1.96 -31.89 0.27
N CYS A 87 -3.17 -31.63 0.79
CA CYS A 87 -3.40 -30.68 1.88
C CYS A 87 -4.35 -31.29 2.90
N SER A 88 -3.91 -31.37 4.14
CA SER A 88 -4.70 -31.82 5.29
C SER A 88 -4.75 -30.73 6.35
N LEU A 89 -5.80 -30.67 7.16
CA LEU A 89 -5.84 -29.88 8.37
C LEU A 89 -5.20 -30.72 9.49
N LYS A 90 -4.01 -30.35 9.94
CA LYS A 90 -3.17 -31.19 10.82
C LYS A 90 -3.49 -30.99 12.30
N ARG A 91 -3.72 -29.75 12.73
CA ARG A 91 -4.11 -29.40 14.10
C ARG A 91 -4.67 -27.98 14.19
N ILE A 92 -5.33 -27.68 15.28
CA ILE A 92 -5.80 -26.35 15.67
C ILE A 92 -5.28 -26.05 17.06
N ASP A 93 -4.58 -24.94 17.24
CA ASP A 93 -4.00 -24.52 18.51
C ASP A 93 -4.71 -23.24 18.99
N PRO A 94 -5.61 -23.33 19.99
CA PRO A 94 -6.20 -22.17 20.64
C PRO A 94 -5.33 -21.75 21.84
N VAL A 95 -4.52 -20.70 21.69
CA VAL A 95 -3.54 -20.25 22.68
C VAL A 95 -3.96 -18.91 23.30
N TYR A 96 -3.93 -18.78 24.62
CA TYR A 96 -4.07 -17.50 25.29
C TYR A 96 -2.82 -16.63 25.11
N GLN A 97 -2.98 -15.34 24.75
CA GLN A 97 -1.85 -14.44 24.49
C GLN A 97 -0.91 -14.24 25.67
N ALA A 98 -1.42 -14.29 26.88
CA ALA A 98 -0.64 -14.12 28.12
C ALA A 98 -0.10 -15.45 28.67
N TYR A 99 -0.13 -16.55 27.90
CA TYR A 99 0.15 -17.92 28.38
C TYR A 99 -0.64 -18.26 29.65
N SER A 100 -1.82 -17.67 29.77
CA SER A 100 -2.72 -17.92 30.88
C SER A 100 -3.51 -19.21 30.65
N GLU A 101 -3.85 -19.87 31.74
CA GLU A 101 -4.76 -21.02 31.71
C GLU A 101 -6.21 -20.52 31.63
N GLY A 102 -7.06 -21.24 30.93
CA GLY A 102 -8.46 -20.86 30.79
C GLY A 102 -9.33 -21.96 30.23
N GLU A 103 -10.62 -21.76 30.30
CA GLU A 103 -11.61 -22.67 29.74
C GLU A 103 -12.19 -22.06 28.47
N LEU A 104 -12.25 -22.84 27.41
CA LEU A 104 -12.75 -22.43 26.10
C LEU A 104 -13.87 -23.37 25.66
N THR A 105 -14.95 -22.81 25.13
CA THR A 105 -16.04 -23.54 24.51
C THR A 105 -16.19 -23.17 23.04
N ILE A 106 -16.13 -24.16 22.15
CA ILE A 106 -16.37 -23.96 20.72
C ILE A 106 -17.78 -24.46 20.39
N ASP A 107 -18.59 -23.58 19.81
CA ASP A 107 -19.96 -23.87 19.37
C ASP A 107 -20.01 -24.54 18.00
N SER A 108 -19.15 -24.12 17.11
CA SER A 108 -19.15 -24.64 15.73
C SER A 108 -17.81 -24.48 15.03
N LEU A 109 -17.58 -25.42 14.11
CA LEU A 109 -16.49 -25.34 13.15
C LEU A 109 -17.05 -25.46 11.73
N THR A 110 -16.75 -24.47 10.88
CA THR A 110 -17.14 -24.48 9.47
C THR A 110 -15.92 -24.39 8.58
N VAL A 111 -15.81 -25.31 7.62
CA VAL A 111 -14.80 -25.25 6.57
C VAL A 111 -15.46 -24.90 5.24
N ARG A 112 -15.01 -23.84 4.61
CA ARG A 112 -15.43 -23.44 3.27
C ARG A 112 -14.25 -23.55 2.31
N LYS A 113 -14.52 -24.08 1.13
CA LYS A 113 -13.54 -24.15 0.03
C LYS A 113 -14.13 -23.44 -1.20
N ASN A 114 -13.44 -22.42 -1.70
CA ASN A 114 -13.95 -21.54 -2.75
C ASN A 114 -15.34 -20.96 -2.44
N GLY A 115 -15.62 -20.65 -1.16
CA GLY A 115 -16.91 -20.13 -0.71
C GLY A 115 -17.99 -21.20 -0.43
N ILE A 116 -17.80 -22.45 -0.89
CA ILE A 116 -18.73 -23.56 -0.68
C ILE A 116 -18.46 -24.20 0.69
N VAL A 117 -19.49 -24.39 1.50
CA VAL A 117 -19.38 -25.10 2.77
C VAL A 117 -19.15 -26.59 2.47
N VAL A 118 -18.01 -27.12 2.91
CA VAL A 118 -17.65 -28.54 2.75
C VAL A 118 -17.78 -29.32 4.06
N ILE A 119 -17.54 -28.65 5.20
CA ILE A 119 -17.72 -29.21 6.55
C ILE A 119 -18.45 -28.17 7.38
N SER A 120 -19.43 -28.60 8.15
CA SER A 120 -20.11 -27.77 9.14
C SER A 120 -20.45 -28.66 10.33
N LEU A 121 -19.68 -28.51 11.40
CA LEU A 121 -19.84 -29.29 12.64
C LEU A 121 -20.39 -28.36 13.72
N LYS A 122 -21.39 -28.86 14.44
CA LYS A 122 -21.90 -28.24 15.65
C LYS A 122 -21.22 -28.84 16.88
N VAL A 123 -21.45 -28.25 18.03
CA VAL A 123 -20.83 -28.60 19.30
C VAL A 123 -20.90 -30.14 19.61
N GLU A 124 -22.00 -30.77 19.28
CA GLU A 124 -22.23 -32.20 19.56
C GLU A 124 -21.31 -33.11 18.73
N GLU A 125 -21.01 -32.68 17.49
CA GLU A 125 -20.20 -33.44 16.53
C GLU A 125 -18.69 -33.19 16.72
N LEU A 126 -18.31 -32.04 17.30
CA LEU A 126 -16.90 -31.67 17.43
C LEU A 126 -16.08 -32.68 18.25
N LYS A 127 -16.68 -33.27 19.28
CA LYS A 127 -16.02 -34.29 20.14
C LYS A 127 -15.67 -35.57 19.38
N GLU A 128 -16.42 -35.92 18.35
CA GLU A 128 -16.18 -37.13 17.55
C GLU A 128 -15.00 -36.90 16.59
N TYR A 129 -14.77 -35.64 16.20
CA TYR A 129 -13.79 -35.29 15.18
C TYR A 129 -12.46 -34.73 15.69
N PHE A 130 -12.40 -34.37 17.00
CA PHE A 130 -11.17 -33.79 17.57
C PHE A 130 -10.82 -34.44 18.91
N SER A 131 -9.49 -34.68 19.09
CA SER A 131 -8.89 -35.05 20.37
C SER A 131 -7.94 -33.92 20.83
N GLY A 132 -7.62 -33.90 22.13
CA GLY A 132 -6.64 -32.97 22.70
C GLY A 132 -5.27 -33.62 22.91
N ASN A 133 -4.21 -32.79 23.00
CA ASN A 133 -2.92 -33.21 23.55
C ASN A 133 -2.94 -33.15 25.09
N GLU A 134 -1.82 -33.36 25.76
CA GLU A 134 -1.69 -33.31 27.23
C GLU A 134 -2.05 -31.95 27.86
N GLN A 135 -2.08 -30.88 27.08
CA GLN A 135 -2.39 -29.52 27.51
C GLN A 135 -3.87 -29.14 27.25
N VAL A 136 -4.66 -30.06 26.74
CA VAL A 136 -6.10 -29.88 26.48
C VAL A 136 -6.89 -30.98 27.18
N SER A 137 -7.67 -30.62 28.18
CA SER A 137 -8.56 -31.56 28.89
C SER A 137 -10.02 -31.18 28.64
N PHE A 138 -10.78 -32.14 28.07
CA PHE A 138 -12.20 -31.93 27.80
C PHE A 138 -13.06 -32.11 29.07
N SER A 139 -14.03 -31.21 29.25
CA SER A 139 -15.03 -31.37 30.29
C SER A 139 -16.09 -32.45 29.89
N ASP A 140 -16.65 -33.12 30.87
CA ASP A 140 -17.69 -34.18 30.67
C ASP A 140 -19.07 -33.63 30.28
N THR A 141 -19.18 -32.35 29.99
CA THR A 141 -20.44 -31.69 29.59
C THR A 141 -20.84 -32.00 28.15
N ASN A 142 -22.07 -31.75 27.78
CA ASN A 142 -22.59 -31.88 26.41
C ASN A 142 -22.04 -30.77 25.46
N THR A 143 -21.18 -29.93 25.95
CA THR A 143 -20.51 -28.83 25.21
C THR A 143 -19.11 -29.24 24.78
N PHE A 144 -18.58 -28.69 23.69
CA PHE A 144 -17.18 -28.85 23.31
C PHE A 144 -16.33 -27.84 24.09
N THR A 145 -16.29 -28.08 25.41
CA THR A 145 -15.58 -27.26 26.39
C THR A 145 -14.30 -27.98 26.80
N PHE A 146 -13.20 -27.25 26.85
CA PHE A 146 -11.91 -27.79 27.25
C PHE A 146 -11.11 -26.75 28.00
N SER A 147 -10.36 -27.20 28.99
CA SER A 147 -9.38 -26.38 29.69
C SER A 147 -8.07 -26.40 28.90
N VAL A 148 -7.49 -25.21 28.72
CA VAL A 148 -6.20 -25.01 28.08
C VAL A 148 -5.17 -24.75 29.18
N THR A 149 -4.11 -25.54 29.19
CA THR A 149 -2.99 -25.37 30.13
C THR A 149 -1.68 -25.36 29.37
N GLY A 150 -0.81 -24.36 29.62
CA GLY A 150 0.51 -24.26 28.99
C GLY A 150 0.55 -23.53 27.64
N GLU A 151 1.68 -23.68 26.94
CA GLU A 151 2.05 -22.84 25.80
C GLU A 151 1.72 -23.45 24.42
N ASP A 152 1.40 -24.75 24.35
CA ASP A 152 1.16 -25.47 23.08
C ASP A 152 -0.09 -26.40 23.16
N PRO A 153 -1.30 -25.87 23.47
CA PRO A 153 -2.52 -26.64 23.46
C PRO A 153 -2.91 -27.00 22.03
N GLN A 154 -3.19 -28.29 21.78
CA GLN A 154 -3.45 -28.80 20.44
C GLN A 154 -4.78 -29.56 20.38
N LEU A 155 -5.64 -29.17 19.44
CA LEU A 155 -6.78 -29.95 18.99
C LEU A 155 -6.38 -30.74 17.73
N LEU A 156 -6.37 -32.05 17.85
CA LEU A 156 -5.92 -32.98 16.81
C LEU A 156 -7.14 -33.58 16.09
N PRO A 157 -7.28 -33.36 14.77
CA PRO A 157 -8.37 -33.91 13.99
C PRO A 157 -8.22 -35.43 13.82
N THR A 158 -9.32 -36.17 13.93
CA THR A 158 -9.38 -37.62 13.70
C THR A 158 -9.20 -37.96 12.20
N ALA A 159 -8.95 -39.24 11.92
CA ALA A 159 -8.88 -39.75 10.54
C ALA A 159 -10.20 -39.55 9.78
N GLU A 160 -11.33 -39.59 10.46
CA GLU A 160 -12.65 -39.35 9.87
C GLU A 160 -12.81 -37.89 9.43
N PHE A 161 -12.38 -36.94 10.27
CA PHE A 161 -12.35 -35.53 9.89
C PHE A 161 -11.43 -35.31 8.69
N GLN A 162 -10.23 -35.92 8.66
CA GLN A 162 -9.31 -35.81 7.54
C GLN A 162 -9.92 -36.35 6.25
N ASN A 163 -10.67 -37.43 6.30
CA ASN A 163 -11.39 -37.96 5.14
C ASN A 163 -12.43 -36.95 4.62
N LEU A 164 -13.22 -36.32 5.51
CA LEU A 164 -14.16 -35.27 5.12
C LEU A 164 -13.44 -34.05 4.54
N TYR A 165 -12.34 -33.65 5.16
CA TYR A 165 -11.58 -32.48 4.75
C TYR A 165 -10.92 -32.67 3.38
N THR A 166 -10.37 -33.86 3.10
CA THR A 166 -9.66 -34.18 1.83
C THR A 166 -10.59 -34.67 0.73
N GLN A 167 -11.85 -34.97 1.06
CA GLN A 167 -12.82 -35.46 0.07
C GLN A 167 -12.94 -34.50 -1.11
N GLY A 168 -12.80 -35.05 -2.32
CA GLY A 168 -12.95 -34.29 -3.56
C GLY A 168 -14.36 -33.73 -3.72
N ASN A 169 -14.46 -32.43 -4.00
CA ASN A 169 -15.73 -31.74 -4.17
C ASN A 169 -15.75 -31.08 -5.57
N LEU A 170 -16.50 -31.69 -6.49
CA LEU A 170 -16.56 -31.23 -7.88
C LEU A 170 -16.98 -29.75 -8.02
N PRO A 171 -18.00 -29.22 -7.32
CA PRO A 171 -18.34 -27.81 -7.32
C PRO A 171 -17.17 -26.89 -6.92
N VAL A 172 -16.37 -27.28 -5.92
CA VAL A 172 -15.19 -26.54 -5.47
C VAL A 172 -14.14 -26.45 -6.58
N PHE A 173 -13.86 -27.56 -7.25
CA PHE A 173 -12.93 -27.61 -8.37
C PHE A 173 -13.43 -26.78 -9.55
N LEU A 174 -14.68 -26.96 -9.95
CA LEU A 174 -15.27 -26.21 -11.05
C LEU A 174 -15.20 -24.69 -10.80
N LEU A 175 -15.44 -24.24 -9.57
CA LEU A 175 -15.34 -22.82 -9.23
C LEU A 175 -13.89 -22.33 -9.27
N GLY A 176 -12.92 -23.09 -8.75
CA GLY A 176 -11.49 -22.76 -8.84
C GLY A 176 -11.03 -22.67 -10.31
N TRP A 177 -11.43 -23.60 -11.15
CA TRP A 177 -11.14 -23.58 -12.59
C TRP A 177 -11.83 -22.42 -13.31
N LEU A 178 -13.08 -22.11 -12.98
CA LEU A 178 -13.78 -20.96 -13.54
C LEU A 178 -13.08 -19.64 -13.20
N VAL A 179 -12.70 -19.44 -11.93
CA VAL A 179 -12.02 -18.23 -11.49
C VAL A 179 -10.65 -18.10 -12.16
N SER A 180 -9.86 -19.19 -12.22
CA SER A 180 -8.56 -19.18 -12.89
C SER A 180 -8.71 -18.92 -14.39
N GLY A 181 -9.70 -19.50 -15.04
CA GLY A 181 -10.02 -19.27 -16.44
C GLY A 181 -10.41 -17.81 -16.72
N LEU A 182 -11.23 -17.22 -15.86
CA LEU A 182 -11.59 -15.79 -15.95
C LEU A 182 -10.37 -14.88 -15.81
N LEU A 183 -9.48 -15.15 -14.84
CA LEU A 183 -8.25 -14.37 -14.65
C LEU A 183 -7.34 -14.47 -15.88
N ILE A 184 -7.16 -15.66 -16.45
CA ILE A 184 -6.36 -15.87 -17.66
C ILE A 184 -6.99 -15.13 -18.86
N LEU A 185 -8.32 -15.20 -19.00
CA LEU A 185 -9.03 -14.46 -20.03
C LEU A 185 -8.83 -12.95 -19.89
N LEU A 186 -8.97 -12.42 -18.68
CA LEU A 186 -8.72 -10.99 -18.39
C LEU A 186 -7.27 -10.60 -18.72
N LEU A 187 -6.30 -11.43 -18.36
CA LEU A 187 -4.89 -11.21 -18.70
C LEU A 187 -4.68 -11.23 -20.22
N ALA A 188 -5.27 -12.21 -20.93
CA ALA A 188 -5.18 -12.29 -22.39
C ALA A 188 -5.82 -11.08 -23.08
N LEU A 189 -6.96 -10.60 -22.56
CA LEU A 189 -7.62 -9.38 -23.06
C LEU A 189 -6.76 -8.14 -22.79
N LEU A 190 -6.12 -8.05 -21.62
CA LEU A 190 -5.21 -6.98 -21.28
C LEU A 190 -3.96 -6.96 -22.17
N VAL A 191 -3.32 -8.12 -22.35
CA VAL A 191 -2.19 -8.27 -23.30
C VAL A 191 -2.61 -7.85 -24.71
N ARG A 192 -3.76 -8.34 -25.18
CA ARG A 192 -4.30 -7.95 -26.49
C ARG A 192 -4.52 -6.45 -26.58
N TRP A 193 -5.11 -5.83 -25.55
CA TRP A 193 -5.36 -4.40 -25.51
C TRP A 193 -4.05 -3.60 -25.58
N VAL A 194 -3.01 -4.00 -24.81
CA VAL A 194 -1.68 -3.38 -24.88
C VAL A 194 -1.08 -3.54 -26.28
N LEU A 195 -1.18 -4.73 -26.90
CA LEU A 195 -0.69 -4.96 -28.26
C LEU A 195 -1.41 -4.11 -29.31
N ILE A 196 -2.70 -3.81 -29.12
CA ILE A 196 -3.44 -2.87 -29.99
C ILE A 196 -2.91 -1.45 -29.81
N GLN A 197 -2.68 -1.00 -28.57
CA GLN A 197 -2.14 0.32 -28.25
C GLN A 197 -0.77 0.55 -28.91
N VAL A 198 0.07 -0.48 -28.97
CA VAL A 198 1.43 -0.42 -29.53
C VAL A 198 1.53 -0.94 -30.98
N ARG A 199 0.38 -1.10 -31.66
CA ARG A 199 0.33 -1.71 -33.00
C ARG A 199 1.28 -1.06 -34.00
N ASP A 200 1.39 0.28 -33.99
CA ASP A 200 2.18 1.05 -34.94
C ASP A 200 3.64 1.28 -34.46
N GLY A 201 4.02 0.70 -33.31
CA GLY A 201 5.38 0.76 -32.78
C GLY A 201 6.30 -0.31 -33.42
N SER A 202 7.62 -0.08 -33.37
CA SER A 202 8.60 -1.09 -33.73
C SER A 202 8.45 -2.35 -32.85
N TRP A 203 8.95 -3.49 -33.31
CA TRP A 203 8.97 -4.75 -32.54
C TRP A 203 9.58 -4.55 -31.13
N PHE A 204 10.63 -3.75 -31.04
CA PHE A 204 11.32 -3.46 -29.80
C PHE A 204 10.44 -2.68 -28.80
N VAL A 205 9.66 -1.71 -29.27
CA VAL A 205 8.68 -0.98 -28.44
C VAL A 205 7.59 -1.93 -27.93
N LYS A 206 7.15 -2.87 -28.75
CA LYS A 206 6.13 -3.87 -28.37
C LYS A 206 6.60 -4.77 -27.25
N ILE A 207 7.83 -5.33 -27.37
CA ILE A 207 8.42 -6.15 -26.31
C ILE A 207 8.59 -5.33 -25.03
N THR A 208 9.12 -4.12 -25.12
CA THR A 208 9.31 -3.25 -23.96
C THR A 208 7.99 -2.94 -23.24
N CYS A 209 6.92 -2.67 -23.97
CA CYS A 209 5.59 -2.47 -23.36
C CYS A 209 5.04 -3.73 -22.69
N LEU A 210 5.32 -4.92 -23.25
CA LEU A 210 4.94 -6.19 -22.62
C LEU A 210 5.76 -6.47 -21.35
N LEU A 211 7.05 -6.16 -21.35
CA LEU A 211 7.90 -6.24 -20.16
C LEU A 211 7.39 -5.30 -19.05
N PHE A 212 7.01 -4.07 -19.38
CA PHE A 212 6.44 -3.15 -18.40
C PHE A 212 5.06 -3.61 -17.91
N LEU A 213 4.22 -4.16 -18.78
CA LEU A 213 2.97 -4.78 -18.35
C LEU A 213 3.24 -5.90 -17.34
N ALA A 214 4.18 -6.79 -17.63
CA ALA A 214 4.58 -7.86 -16.72
C ALA A 214 5.14 -7.29 -15.42
N GLY A 215 5.94 -6.22 -15.48
CA GLY A 215 6.46 -5.51 -14.30
C GLY A 215 5.36 -4.92 -13.43
N VAL A 216 4.37 -4.25 -14.03
CA VAL A 216 3.22 -3.68 -13.29
C VAL A 216 2.38 -4.80 -12.65
N LEU A 217 2.09 -5.87 -13.38
CA LEU A 217 1.32 -7.00 -12.85
C LEU A 217 2.09 -7.73 -11.76
N GLY A 218 3.42 -7.93 -11.93
CA GLY A 218 4.29 -8.51 -10.91
C GLY A 218 4.29 -7.68 -9.63
N ALA A 219 4.43 -6.36 -9.73
CA ALA A 219 4.34 -5.46 -8.59
C ALA A 219 2.97 -5.55 -7.89
N VAL A 220 1.87 -5.57 -8.65
CA VAL A 220 0.52 -5.71 -8.07
C VAL A 220 0.38 -7.04 -7.31
N LEU A 221 0.83 -8.15 -7.90
CA LEU A 221 0.76 -9.45 -7.24
C LEU A 221 1.59 -9.49 -5.95
N MET A 222 2.82 -8.95 -5.98
CA MET A 222 3.69 -8.89 -4.81
C MET A 222 3.11 -8.02 -3.70
N VAL A 223 2.56 -6.83 -4.04
CA VAL A 223 1.91 -5.93 -3.08
C VAL A 223 0.70 -6.60 -2.44
N VAL A 224 -0.18 -7.22 -3.24
CA VAL A 224 -1.36 -7.95 -2.71
C VAL A 224 -0.92 -9.09 -1.80
N TYR A 225 0.07 -9.88 -2.22
CA TYR A 225 0.57 -10.98 -1.41
C TYR A 225 1.12 -10.49 -0.06
N THR A 226 1.99 -9.47 -0.07
CA THR A 226 2.55 -8.87 1.14
C THR A 226 1.46 -8.27 2.03
N ALA A 227 0.53 -7.51 1.45
CA ALA A 227 -0.55 -6.88 2.20
C ALA A 227 -1.46 -7.88 2.92
N LEU A 228 -1.66 -9.07 2.37
CA LEU A 228 -2.51 -10.10 2.98
C LEU A 228 -1.79 -10.96 4.01
N ARG A 229 -0.45 -10.94 4.06
CA ARG A 229 0.35 -11.88 4.86
C ARG A 229 1.27 -11.22 5.88
N SER A 230 1.74 -9.98 5.63
CA SER A 230 2.66 -9.28 6.52
C SER A 230 2.04 -9.00 7.89
N PRO A 231 2.73 -9.27 9.01
CA PRO A 231 2.30 -8.85 10.34
C PRO A 231 2.23 -7.32 10.46
N PHE A 232 1.29 -6.80 11.27
CA PHE A 232 1.14 -5.34 11.44
C PHE A 232 2.34 -4.67 12.11
N TRP A 233 2.95 -5.32 13.10
CA TRP A 233 4.08 -4.79 13.88
C TRP A 233 5.37 -4.62 13.06
N LEU A 234 5.45 -5.29 11.91
CA LEU A 234 6.67 -5.30 11.10
C LEU A 234 6.80 -4.05 10.22
N ASN A 235 5.68 -3.38 9.95
CA ASN A 235 5.65 -2.19 9.09
C ASN A 235 5.64 -0.91 9.94
N PRO A 236 6.30 0.17 9.47
CA PRO A 236 6.37 1.42 10.22
C PRO A 236 4.97 1.98 10.54
N ASP A 237 4.74 2.33 11.79
CA ASP A 237 3.54 3.01 12.29
C ASP A 237 2.21 2.25 12.03
N GLU A 238 2.23 1.03 11.45
CA GLU A 238 1.00 0.37 11.01
C GLU A 238 0.12 -0.09 12.18
N TYR A 239 0.72 -0.43 13.31
CA TYR A 239 -0.04 -0.80 14.49
C TYR A 239 -0.93 0.36 14.97
N ASP A 240 -0.37 1.56 14.99
CA ASP A 240 -1.09 2.77 15.39
C ASP A 240 -2.11 3.21 14.33
N VAL A 241 -1.76 3.05 13.05
CA VAL A 241 -2.69 3.29 11.94
C VAL A 241 -3.87 2.32 12.00
N LYS A 242 -3.66 1.06 12.40
CA LYS A 242 -4.73 0.09 12.62
C LYS A 242 -5.74 0.62 13.64
N ALA A 243 -5.29 1.13 14.78
CA ALA A 243 -6.18 1.71 15.79
C ALA A 243 -7.00 2.89 15.22
N ALA A 244 -6.36 3.78 14.44
CA ALA A 244 -7.05 4.89 13.77
C ALA A 244 -8.11 4.42 12.77
N VAL A 245 -7.81 3.40 11.97
CA VAL A 245 -8.76 2.84 11.00
C VAL A 245 -9.96 2.19 11.71
N LEU A 246 -9.71 1.43 12.78
CA LEU A 246 -10.78 0.79 13.57
C LEU A 246 -11.70 1.82 14.24
N TYR A 247 -11.15 2.93 14.74
CA TYR A 247 -11.95 4.02 15.30
C TYR A 247 -13.01 4.52 14.30
N TYR A 248 -12.64 4.71 13.02
CA TYR A 248 -13.56 5.18 11.99
C TYR A 248 -14.59 4.14 11.52
N PHE A 249 -14.61 2.91 12.02
CA PHE A 249 -15.72 1.97 11.74
C PHE A 249 -17.06 2.57 12.20
N SER A 250 -17.10 3.10 13.40
CA SER A 250 -18.31 3.65 14.01
C SER A 250 -18.36 5.19 14.04
N HIS A 251 -17.23 5.87 13.89
CA HIS A 251 -17.14 7.33 14.03
C HIS A 251 -16.98 8.03 12.68
N PHE A 252 -17.57 9.22 12.54
CA PHE A 252 -17.44 10.09 11.36
C PHE A 252 -16.52 11.29 11.59
N MET A 253 -16.22 11.61 12.86
CA MET A 253 -15.40 12.75 13.25
C MET A 253 -14.17 12.24 14.01
N PRO A 254 -13.04 12.95 13.97
CA PRO A 254 -11.87 12.62 14.78
C PRO A 254 -12.21 12.80 16.27
N PRO A 255 -11.51 12.09 17.17
CA PRO A 255 -11.63 12.35 18.61
C PRO A 255 -10.93 13.67 18.98
N ASP A 256 -11.34 14.26 20.10
CA ASP A 256 -10.56 15.35 20.70
C ASP A 256 -9.19 14.81 21.15
N ILE A 257 -8.12 15.58 20.91
CA ILE A 257 -6.75 15.25 21.32
C ILE A 257 -6.62 15.05 22.83
N ARG A 258 -7.54 15.63 23.62
CA ARG A 258 -7.56 15.51 25.07
C ARG A 258 -8.20 14.21 25.56
N SER A 259 -8.90 13.46 24.68
CA SER A 259 -9.59 12.23 25.05
C SER A 259 -8.60 11.11 25.34
N ASP A 260 -8.98 10.19 26.25
CA ASP A 260 -8.12 9.06 26.63
C ASP A 260 -8.01 7.98 25.55
N ILE A 261 -8.96 7.94 24.60
CA ILE A 261 -8.92 7.06 23.42
C ILE A 261 -7.61 7.23 22.62
N ILE A 262 -6.96 8.38 22.72
CA ILE A 262 -5.74 8.72 21.97
C ILE A 262 -4.48 8.16 22.63
N ASN A 263 -4.50 7.85 23.92
CA ASN A 263 -3.29 7.50 24.68
C ASN A 263 -2.71 6.13 24.34
N ASP A 264 -3.53 5.20 23.81
CA ASP A 264 -3.15 3.80 23.64
C ASP A 264 -2.26 3.55 22.41
N SER A 265 -2.17 4.51 21.47
CA SER A 265 -1.49 4.27 20.19
C SER A 265 -0.12 4.95 20.03
N TYR A 266 0.21 6.02 20.77
CA TYR A 266 1.52 6.69 20.77
C TYR A 266 1.92 7.21 22.15
N PRO A 267 2.16 6.32 23.12
CA PRO A 267 2.42 6.73 24.50
C PRO A 267 3.65 7.63 24.61
N VAL A 268 4.71 7.37 23.86
CA VAL A 268 5.95 8.16 23.92
C VAL A 268 5.75 9.62 23.53
N TYR A 269 4.93 9.91 22.52
CA TYR A 269 4.63 11.28 22.08
C TYR A 269 3.45 11.91 22.83
N GLY A 270 2.73 11.15 23.65
CA GLY A 270 1.54 11.61 24.39
C GLY A 270 0.34 11.97 23.54
N THR A 271 0.45 11.86 22.22
CA THR A 271 -0.60 12.14 21.25
C THR A 271 -0.58 11.11 20.14
N SER A 272 -1.74 10.64 19.68
CA SER A 272 -1.83 9.80 18.49
C SER A 272 -2.22 10.62 17.28
N ARG A 273 -2.05 10.06 16.10
CA ARG A 273 -2.51 10.68 14.85
C ARG A 273 -4.04 10.64 14.67
N HIS A 274 -4.79 10.03 15.59
CA HIS A 274 -6.24 9.95 15.54
C HIS A 274 -6.94 11.31 15.57
N PHE A 275 -6.39 12.28 16.31
CA PHE A 275 -6.98 13.61 16.41
C PHE A 275 -6.88 14.41 15.11
N GLU A 276 -5.99 14.02 14.20
CA GLU A 276 -5.94 14.58 12.87
C GLU A 276 -6.99 13.88 12.00
N PHE A 277 -7.92 14.66 11.43
CA PHE A 277 -8.88 14.11 10.47
C PHE A 277 -8.16 13.70 9.19
N ASN A 278 -7.54 12.54 9.22
CA ASN A 278 -6.84 11.98 8.06
C ASN A 278 -7.79 11.19 7.18
N MET A 279 -7.90 11.58 5.92
CA MET A 279 -8.83 10.97 4.97
C MET A 279 -8.51 9.52 4.66
N PHE A 280 -7.23 9.12 4.75
CA PHE A 280 -6.87 7.72 4.57
C PHE A 280 -7.51 6.84 5.65
N TYR A 281 -7.38 7.21 6.93
CA TYR A 281 -7.95 6.44 8.04
C TYR A 281 -9.47 6.37 7.95
N PHE A 282 -10.08 7.50 7.59
CA PHE A 282 -11.54 7.57 7.40
C PHE A 282 -12.02 6.66 6.27
N TYR A 283 -11.42 6.74 5.07
CA TYR A 283 -11.83 5.89 3.94
C TYR A 283 -11.53 4.41 4.20
N ALA A 284 -10.36 4.09 4.74
CA ALA A 284 -10.00 2.73 5.10
C ALA A 284 -10.97 2.16 6.15
N GLY A 285 -11.32 2.94 7.18
CA GLY A 285 -12.27 2.55 8.21
C GLY A 285 -13.68 2.31 7.67
N LYS A 286 -14.22 3.27 6.89
CA LYS A 286 -15.55 3.11 6.30
C LYS A 286 -15.66 1.94 5.31
N LEU A 287 -14.56 1.59 4.64
CA LEU A 287 -14.51 0.41 3.78
C LEU A 287 -14.29 -0.87 4.60
N GLY A 288 -13.34 -0.85 5.54
CA GLY A 288 -12.90 -2.02 6.31
C GLY A 288 -14.00 -2.65 7.16
N GLN A 289 -14.93 -1.85 7.68
CA GLN A 289 -16.04 -2.33 8.52
C GLN A 289 -16.91 -3.45 7.88
N PHE A 290 -16.89 -3.58 6.54
CA PHE A 290 -17.65 -4.62 5.82
C PHE A 290 -16.94 -5.97 5.74
N PHE A 291 -15.72 -6.07 6.24
CA PHE A 291 -14.90 -7.28 6.16
C PHE A 291 -14.54 -7.78 7.55
N SER A 292 -14.30 -9.08 7.69
CA SER A 292 -13.95 -9.73 8.94
C SER A 292 -12.48 -10.15 9.04
N ASP A 293 -11.74 -10.19 7.93
CA ASP A 293 -10.30 -10.46 7.93
C ASP A 293 -9.53 -9.19 8.30
N ALA A 294 -8.70 -9.26 9.35
CA ALA A 294 -8.01 -8.08 9.88
C ALA A 294 -7.07 -7.40 8.86
N ALA A 295 -6.36 -8.19 8.02
CA ALA A 295 -5.50 -7.61 6.99
C ALA A 295 -6.33 -6.91 5.90
N VAL A 296 -7.47 -7.51 5.52
CA VAL A 296 -8.40 -6.91 4.54
C VAL A 296 -9.04 -5.65 5.13
N GLN A 297 -9.51 -5.69 6.39
CA GLN A 297 -10.11 -4.53 7.06
C GLN A 297 -9.23 -3.29 6.98
N ILE A 298 -7.93 -3.47 7.22
CA ILE A 298 -6.99 -2.36 7.40
C ILE A 298 -6.33 -1.96 6.08
N ARG A 299 -6.05 -2.91 5.16
CA ARG A 299 -5.21 -2.68 3.98
C ARG A 299 -5.96 -2.62 2.65
N LEU A 300 -7.25 -3.02 2.63
CA LEU A 300 -8.02 -3.10 1.37
C LEU A 300 -8.06 -1.75 0.63
N PHE A 301 -8.19 -0.64 1.36
CA PHE A 301 -8.20 0.67 0.75
C PHE A 301 -6.87 1.00 0.04
N SER A 302 -5.71 0.69 0.65
CA SER A 302 -4.40 0.81 0.00
C SER A 302 -4.32 -0.02 -1.28
N LEU A 303 -4.82 -1.27 -1.25
CA LEU A 303 -4.83 -2.15 -2.42
C LEU A 303 -5.73 -1.62 -3.55
N ILE A 304 -6.89 -1.06 -3.22
CA ILE A 304 -7.80 -0.47 -4.22
C ILE A 304 -7.14 0.72 -4.92
N ILE A 305 -6.59 1.69 -4.16
CA ILE A 305 -5.95 2.86 -4.78
C ILE A 305 -4.69 2.47 -5.55
N PHE A 306 -3.93 1.46 -5.12
CA PHE A 306 -2.82 0.90 -5.89
C PHE A 306 -3.28 0.25 -7.20
N GLY A 307 -4.36 -0.53 -7.16
CA GLY A 307 -4.99 -1.10 -8.34
C GLY A 307 -5.47 -0.03 -9.33
N MET A 308 -6.06 1.07 -8.83
CA MET A 308 -6.45 2.22 -9.65
C MET A 308 -5.25 2.89 -10.30
N MET A 309 -4.14 3.07 -9.56
CA MET A 309 -2.90 3.61 -10.08
C MET A 309 -2.32 2.70 -11.17
N ALA A 310 -2.23 1.40 -10.93
CA ALA A 310 -1.79 0.41 -11.91
C ALA A 310 -2.67 0.43 -13.17
N GLY A 311 -3.99 0.51 -13.01
CA GLY A 311 -4.95 0.63 -14.11
C GLY A 311 -4.72 1.88 -14.97
N LEU A 312 -4.46 3.03 -14.35
CA LEU A 312 -4.11 4.27 -15.07
C LEU A 312 -2.78 4.16 -15.81
N VAL A 313 -1.77 3.54 -15.19
CA VAL A 313 -0.46 3.27 -15.82
C VAL A 313 -0.63 2.37 -17.04
N ILE A 314 -1.34 1.24 -16.91
CA ILE A 314 -1.59 0.31 -18.02
C ILE A 314 -2.38 0.99 -19.13
N LYS A 315 -3.46 1.71 -18.78
CA LYS A 315 -4.28 2.46 -19.75
C LYS A 315 -3.44 3.41 -20.61
N ASN A 316 -2.40 3.98 -20.03
CA ASN A 316 -1.55 4.98 -20.68
C ASN A 316 -0.16 4.46 -21.04
N ILE A 317 0.05 3.15 -21.04
CA ILE A 317 1.36 2.50 -21.15
C ILE A 317 2.22 3.00 -22.34
N ARG A 318 1.60 3.39 -23.44
CA ARG A 318 2.29 3.98 -24.60
C ARG A 318 2.29 5.52 -24.60
N LYS A 319 1.20 6.12 -24.09
CA LYS A 319 1.00 7.57 -24.20
C LYS A 319 1.84 8.34 -23.19
N ASN A 320 1.90 7.84 -21.95
CA ASN A 320 2.49 8.54 -20.82
C ASN A 320 3.57 7.70 -20.14
N TYR A 321 4.76 7.68 -20.74
CA TYR A 321 5.95 7.04 -20.18
C TYR A 321 6.25 7.51 -18.74
N ALA A 322 5.93 8.77 -18.43
CA ALA A 322 6.13 9.35 -17.11
C ALA A 322 5.36 8.63 -15.99
N LEU A 323 4.17 8.10 -16.28
CA LEU A 323 3.39 7.33 -15.30
C LEU A 323 4.03 5.97 -15.00
N LEU A 324 4.61 5.31 -16.03
CA LEU A 324 5.40 4.10 -15.85
C LEU A 324 6.62 4.35 -14.99
N PHE A 325 7.30 5.48 -15.23
CA PHE A 325 8.44 5.91 -14.43
C PHE A 325 8.07 5.99 -12.94
N VAL A 326 7.02 6.72 -12.58
CA VAL A 326 6.58 6.86 -11.17
C VAL A 326 6.27 5.50 -10.55
N PHE A 327 5.65 4.60 -11.31
CA PHE A 327 5.20 3.30 -10.79
C PHE A 327 6.33 2.28 -10.65
N LEU A 328 7.32 2.27 -11.56
CA LEU A 328 8.32 1.21 -11.70
C LEU A 328 9.73 1.59 -11.24
N LEU A 329 9.97 2.85 -10.86
CA LEU A 329 11.32 3.33 -10.57
C LEU A 329 11.91 2.73 -9.30
N THR A 330 11.10 2.60 -8.25
CA THR A 330 11.55 2.14 -6.94
C THR A 330 10.52 1.23 -6.27
N PRO A 331 10.97 0.15 -5.60
CA PRO A 331 10.07 -0.73 -4.86
C PRO A 331 9.45 -0.05 -3.64
N GLN A 332 9.98 1.09 -3.19
CA GLN A 332 9.42 1.84 -2.07
C GLN A 332 8.00 2.35 -2.38
N VAL A 333 7.71 2.67 -3.66
CA VAL A 333 6.34 3.00 -4.09
C VAL A 333 5.40 1.82 -3.87
N TRP A 334 5.85 0.59 -4.12
CA TRP A 334 5.02 -0.60 -3.91
C TRP A 334 4.86 -0.92 -2.42
N TYR A 335 5.94 -0.72 -1.67
CA TYR A 335 5.96 -0.98 -0.24
C TYR A 335 4.93 -0.14 0.51
N ILE A 336 4.82 1.17 0.26
CA ILE A 336 3.82 2.02 0.94
C ILE A 336 2.37 1.62 0.67
N PHE A 337 2.10 0.84 -0.40
CA PHE A 337 0.76 0.28 -0.67
C PHE A 337 0.58 -1.14 -0.13
N SER A 338 1.65 -1.80 0.33
CA SER A 338 1.57 -3.15 0.87
C SER A 338 1.16 -3.20 2.35
N TYR A 339 1.11 -2.05 3.02
CA TYR A 339 0.64 -1.90 4.39
C TYR A 339 -0.25 -0.66 4.54
N SER A 340 -0.81 -0.46 5.72
CA SER A 340 -1.71 0.66 5.98
C SER A 340 -0.93 1.89 6.40
N THR A 341 -0.94 2.93 5.58
CA THR A 341 -0.29 4.22 5.86
C THR A 341 -0.96 5.34 5.07
N SER A 342 -1.05 6.53 5.66
CA SER A 342 -1.56 7.72 4.97
C SER A 342 -0.71 8.10 3.76
N ASP A 343 0.59 7.75 3.75
CA ASP A 343 1.49 8.00 2.61
C ASP A 343 0.97 7.39 1.31
N ALA A 344 0.21 6.28 1.38
CA ALA A 344 -0.38 5.63 0.21
C ALA A 344 -1.43 6.54 -0.48
N LEU A 345 -2.33 7.16 0.28
CA LEU A 345 -3.33 8.08 -0.27
C LEU A 345 -2.66 9.37 -0.78
N ASP A 346 -1.74 9.93 0.01
CA ASP A 346 -1.03 11.15 -0.32
C ASP A 346 -0.25 11.00 -1.63
N PHE A 347 0.43 9.85 -1.80
CA PHE A 347 1.14 9.51 -3.03
C PHE A 347 0.19 9.32 -4.21
N PHE A 348 -0.94 8.63 -4.01
CA PHE A 348 -1.95 8.44 -5.05
C PHE A 348 -2.55 9.78 -5.52
N MET A 349 -2.84 10.71 -4.60
CA MET A 349 -3.33 12.04 -4.94
C MET A 349 -2.27 12.87 -5.69
N GLY A 350 -0.99 12.80 -5.27
CA GLY A 350 0.12 13.39 -6.02
C GLY A 350 0.27 12.82 -7.43
N PHE A 351 0.10 11.49 -7.58
CA PHE A 351 0.10 10.80 -8.88
C PHE A 351 -1.06 11.28 -9.78
N LEU A 352 -2.26 11.47 -9.22
CA LEU A 352 -3.40 12.05 -9.96
C LEU A 352 -3.13 13.50 -10.37
N CYS A 353 -2.49 14.32 -9.52
CA CYS A 353 -2.07 15.67 -9.87
C CYS A 353 -1.10 15.67 -11.06
N LEU A 354 -0.11 14.77 -11.05
CA LEU A 354 0.78 14.57 -12.20
C LEU A 354 -0.01 14.16 -13.45
N TYR A 355 -0.92 13.18 -13.34
CA TYR A 355 -1.77 12.75 -14.45
C TYR A 355 -2.56 13.92 -15.06
N GLU A 356 -3.19 14.73 -14.22
CA GLU A 356 -3.93 15.93 -14.66
C GLU A 356 -3.05 16.96 -15.38
N LEU A 357 -1.78 17.09 -14.98
CA LEU A 357 -0.82 17.98 -15.65
C LEU A 357 -0.38 17.48 -17.03
N ILE A 358 -0.12 16.16 -17.16
CA ILE A 358 0.55 15.61 -18.36
C ILE A 358 -0.42 15.07 -19.41
N GLU A 359 -1.62 14.61 -19.02
CA GLU A 359 -2.61 14.05 -19.96
C GLU A 359 -3.36 15.19 -20.67
N LYS A 360 -3.28 15.20 -22.00
CA LYS A 360 -3.87 16.28 -22.83
C LYS A 360 -5.37 16.46 -22.63
N ASP A 361 -6.07 15.35 -22.43
CA ASP A 361 -7.52 15.30 -22.29
C ASP A 361 -7.98 15.14 -20.84
N SER A 362 -7.11 15.45 -19.87
CA SER A 362 -7.44 15.49 -18.45
C SER A 362 -8.48 16.56 -18.13
N MET A 363 -9.09 16.48 -16.96
CA MET A 363 -10.06 17.48 -16.49
C MET A 363 -9.41 18.87 -16.41
N LEU A 364 -8.21 18.95 -15.81
CA LEU A 364 -7.45 20.19 -15.67
C LEU A 364 -7.16 20.81 -17.06
N ASN A 365 -6.56 20.05 -17.97
CA ASN A 365 -6.20 20.57 -19.29
C ASN A 365 -7.42 20.95 -20.13
N ARG A 366 -8.56 20.27 -19.98
CA ARG A 366 -9.83 20.67 -20.63
C ARG A 366 -10.37 21.96 -20.03
N VAL A 367 -10.43 22.09 -18.71
CA VAL A 367 -10.86 23.32 -18.04
C VAL A 367 -10.02 24.50 -18.48
N LEU A 368 -8.70 24.34 -18.57
CA LEU A 368 -7.78 25.43 -18.93
C LEU A 368 -7.88 25.82 -20.41
N ARG A 369 -8.07 24.86 -21.31
CA ARG A 369 -8.06 25.07 -22.77
C ARG A 369 -9.41 25.45 -23.37
N GLU A 370 -10.49 24.81 -22.88
CA GLU A 370 -11.81 24.97 -23.47
C GLU A 370 -12.56 26.18 -22.90
N SER A 371 -13.53 26.71 -23.67
CA SER A 371 -14.52 27.63 -23.15
C SER A 371 -15.43 26.95 -22.13
N PHE A 372 -16.00 27.71 -21.20
CA PHE A 372 -16.83 27.16 -20.12
C PHE A 372 -18.04 26.40 -20.68
N ARG A 373 -18.26 25.18 -20.15
CA ARG A 373 -19.40 24.30 -20.43
C ARG A 373 -19.95 23.76 -19.11
N ARG A 374 -21.20 23.32 -19.04
CA ARG A 374 -21.80 22.75 -17.81
C ARG A 374 -20.95 21.62 -17.18
N ARG A 375 -20.34 20.75 -18.00
CA ARG A 375 -19.45 19.68 -17.49
C ARG A 375 -18.23 20.22 -16.72
N HIS A 376 -17.82 21.45 -16.98
CA HIS A 376 -16.67 22.03 -16.27
C HIS A 376 -16.99 22.31 -14.80
N ILE A 377 -18.26 22.44 -14.41
CA ILE A 377 -18.65 22.55 -12.99
C ILE A 377 -18.19 21.29 -12.24
N LEU A 378 -18.48 20.10 -12.79
CA LEU A 378 -18.02 18.83 -12.22
C LEU A 378 -16.48 18.73 -12.21
N TYR A 379 -15.80 19.19 -13.28
CA TYR A 379 -14.35 19.17 -13.33
C TYR A 379 -13.72 20.09 -12.27
N TYR A 380 -14.25 21.30 -12.07
CA TYR A 380 -13.81 22.19 -11.00
C TYR A 380 -14.02 21.54 -9.62
N ALA A 381 -15.17 20.92 -9.38
CA ALA A 381 -15.45 20.26 -8.12
C ALA A 381 -14.46 19.10 -7.86
N LEU A 382 -14.26 18.20 -8.84
CA LEU A 382 -13.35 17.06 -8.69
C LEU A 382 -11.88 17.48 -8.56
N LEU A 383 -11.43 18.48 -9.32
CA LEU A 383 -10.08 19.02 -9.20
C LEU A 383 -9.87 19.73 -7.86
N SER A 384 -10.88 20.48 -7.37
CA SER A 384 -10.77 21.12 -6.07
C SER A 384 -10.73 20.11 -4.93
N ILE A 385 -11.48 19.01 -5.03
CA ILE A 385 -11.39 17.88 -4.08
C ILE A 385 -10.00 17.23 -4.14
N LEU A 386 -9.46 17.01 -5.34
CA LEU A 386 -8.12 16.45 -5.51
C LEU A 386 -7.04 17.33 -4.85
N PHE A 387 -7.07 18.64 -5.10
CA PHE A 387 -6.11 19.57 -4.51
C PHE A 387 -6.31 19.74 -3.01
N LEU A 388 -7.56 19.68 -2.54
CA LEU A 388 -7.90 19.68 -1.12
C LEU A 388 -7.24 18.49 -0.39
N HIS A 389 -7.22 17.28 -0.98
CA HIS A 389 -6.55 16.13 -0.38
C HIS A 389 -5.05 16.37 -0.18
N ILE A 390 -4.38 17.10 -1.08
CA ILE A 390 -2.96 17.45 -0.89
C ILE A 390 -2.77 18.43 0.28
N PHE A 391 -3.72 19.33 0.55
CA PHE A 391 -3.70 20.17 1.76
C PHE A 391 -3.90 19.38 3.06
N TRP A 392 -4.50 18.19 2.98
CA TRP A 392 -4.67 17.28 4.12
C TRP A 392 -3.59 16.20 4.20
N ALA A 393 -2.76 16.12 3.18
CA ALA A 393 -1.63 15.21 3.15
C ALA A 393 -0.59 15.59 4.23
N LYS A 394 0.31 14.67 4.51
CA LYS A 394 1.50 14.98 5.30
C LYS A 394 2.25 16.17 4.71
N ALA A 395 2.86 17.00 5.57
CA ALA A 395 3.57 18.21 5.16
C ALA A 395 4.60 17.98 4.04
N THR A 396 5.18 16.79 3.97
CA THR A 396 6.10 16.38 2.89
C THR A 396 5.49 16.42 1.50
N PHE A 397 4.16 16.29 1.36
CA PHE A 397 3.46 16.36 0.08
C PHE A 397 3.01 17.77 -0.30
N TYR A 398 3.15 18.78 0.58
CA TYR A 398 2.80 20.18 0.24
C TYR A 398 3.65 20.72 -0.91
N THR A 399 4.85 20.18 -1.12
CA THR A 399 5.69 20.51 -2.29
C THR A 399 5.04 20.15 -3.62
N VAL A 400 4.07 19.21 -3.64
CA VAL A 400 3.27 18.93 -4.84
C VAL A 400 2.42 20.15 -5.24
N LEU A 401 1.81 20.85 -4.27
CA LEU A 401 1.05 22.09 -4.55
C LEU A 401 1.97 23.21 -5.03
N MET A 402 3.14 23.34 -4.40
CA MET A 402 4.16 24.30 -4.82
C MET A 402 4.61 24.01 -6.26
N PHE A 403 4.89 22.75 -6.59
CA PHE A 403 5.22 22.31 -7.94
C PHE A 403 4.10 22.64 -8.94
N LEU A 404 2.86 22.29 -8.63
CA LEU A 404 1.69 22.63 -9.45
C LEU A 404 1.61 24.12 -9.70
N PHE A 405 1.75 24.93 -8.67
CA PHE A 405 1.75 26.39 -8.78
C PHE A 405 2.80 26.90 -9.76
N PHE A 406 4.05 26.48 -9.62
CA PHE A 406 5.11 26.92 -10.52
C PHE A 406 4.89 26.48 -11.98
N ILE A 407 4.48 25.23 -12.20
CA ILE A 407 4.24 24.73 -13.55
C ILE A 407 3.05 25.45 -14.20
N LEU A 408 1.96 25.69 -13.47
CA LEU A 408 0.81 26.41 -13.99
C LEU A 408 1.14 27.90 -14.26
N LEU A 409 1.93 28.53 -13.38
CA LEU A 409 2.41 29.89 -13.57
C LEU A 409 3.30 29.99 -14.81
N ILE A 410 4.27 29.09 -15.00
CA ILE A 410 5.14 29.06 -16.18
C ILE A 410 4.28 28.87 -17.44
N ARG A 411 3.35 27.92 -17.43
CA ARG A 411 2.43 27.70 -18.57
C ARG A 411 1.64 28.98 -18.92
N MET A 412 1.17 29.71 -17.91
CA MET A 412 0.45 30.97 -18.11
C MET A 412 1.36 32.05 -18.70
N LEU A 413 2.57 32.23 -18.18
CA LEU A 413 3.51 33.24 -18.63
C LEU A 413 3.98 33.03 -20.07
N PHE A 414 3.99 31.79 -20.54
CA PHE A 414 4.35 31.45 -21.93
C PHE A 414 3.16 31.44 -22.90
N GLN A 415 1.93 31.75 -22.45
CA GLN A 415 0.79 32.00 -23.34
C GLN A 415 0.82 33.41 -23.95
N GLU A 416 0.06 33.62 -25.02
CA GLU A 416 -0.17 34.95 -25.59
C GLU A 416 -0.81 35.89 -24.55
N LYS A 417 -0.44 37.18 -24.56
CA LYS A 417 -0.94 38.15 -23.56
C LYS A 417 -2.47 38.16 -23.43
N LYS A 418 -3.21 38.00 -24.54
CA LYS A 418 -4.68 38.00 -24.56
C LYS A 418 -5.29 36.79 -23.82
N GLU A 419 -4.55 35.67 -23.72
CA GLU A 419 -5.03 34.43 -23.09
C GLU A 419 -4.67 34.36 -21.59
N ARG A 420 -3.72 35.16 -21.13
CA ARG A 420 -3.23 35.12 -19.72
C ARG A 420 -4.33 35.50 -18.72
N GLY A 421 -5.10 36.53 -19.01
CA GLY A 421 -6.19 36.99 -18.13
C GLY A 421 -7.31 35.94 -17.93
N PRO A 422 -7.88 35.40 -19.01
CA PRO A 422 -8.83 34.30 -18.92
C PRO A 422 -8.27 33.07 -18.19
N LEU A 423 -7.02 32.69 -18.44
CA LEU A 423 -6.36 31.55 -17.79
C LEU A 423 -6.15 31.82 -16.29
N PHE A 424 -5.67 33.00 -15.92
CA PHE A 424 -5.52 33.41 -14.52
C PHE A 424 -6.84 33.37 -13.75
N ARG A 425 -7.94 33.83 -14.36
CA ARG A 425 -9.27 33.74 -13.74
C ARG A 425 -9.67 32.29 -13.46
N LYS A 426 -9.39 31.35 -14.37
CA LYS A 426 -9.65 29.92 -14.17
C LYS A 426 -8.84 29.36 -13.00
N TYR A 427 -7.58 29.75 -12.84
CA TYR A 427 -6.75 29.39 -11.69
C TYR A 427 -7.29 29.95 -10.38
N LEU A 428 -7.73 31.22 -10.37
CA LEU A 428 -8.32 31.83 -9.18
C LEU A 428 -9.62 31.13 -8.76
N ILE A 429 -10.48 30.76 -9.70
CA ILE A 429 -11.70 30.00 -9.41
C ILE A 429 -11.34 28.66 -8.75
N LEU A 430 -10.40 27.91 -9.35
CA LEU A 430 -9.99 26.62 -8.82
C LEU A 430 -9.36 26.74 -7.41
N ALA A 431 -8.44 27.69 -7.24
CA ALA A 431 -7.85 27.98 -5.94
C ALA A 431 -8.90 28.44 -4.90
N GLY A 432 -9.82 29.33 -5.29
CA GLY A 432 -10.87 29.83 -4.42
C GLY A 432 -11.83 28.74 -3.93
N ILE A 433 -12.26 27.83 -4.83
CA ILE A 433 -13.08 26.68 -4.43
C ILE A 433 -12.30 25.76 -3.50
N THR A 434 -11.03 25.44 -3.83
CA THR A 434 -10.18 24.57 -2.99
C THR A 434 -9.98 25.15 -1.58
N LEU A 435 -9.63 26.44 -1.49
CA LEU A 435 -9.44 27.13 -0.20
C LEU A 435 -10.75 27.27 0.57
N GLY A 436 -11.87 27.50 -0.13
CA GLY A 436 -13.20 27.51 0.50
C GLY A 436 -13.55 26.16 1.12
N LEU A 437 -13.32 25.07 0.40
CA LEU A 437 -13.51 23.71 0.92
C LEU A 437 -12.58 23.42 2.10
N PHE A 438 -11.33 23.88 2.04
CA PHE A 438 -10.38 23.75 3.14
C PHE A 438 -10.87 24.49 4.40
N ALA A 439 -11.32 25.72 4.25
CA ALA A 439 -11.87 26.50 5.36
C ALA A 439 -13.12 25.84 5.97
N ILE A 440 -14.05 25.36 5.13
CA ILE A 440 -15.25 24.63 5.59
C ILE A 440 -14.84 23.40 6.40
N ARG A 441 -13.91 22.61 5.87
CA ARG A 441 -13.40 21.43 6.59
C ARG A 441 -12.81 21.83 7.95
N TYR A 442 -11.92 22.82 7.99
CA TYR A 442 -11.31 23.29 9.23
C TYR A 442 -12.35 23.68 10.27
N MET A 443 -13.37 24.44 9.85
CA MET A 443 -14.47 24.86 10.72
C MET A 443 -15.32 23.70 11.25
N ILE A 444 -15.40 22.60 10.51
CA ILE A 444 -16.19 21.43 10.93
C ILE A 444 -15.38 20.47 11.80
N THR A 445 -14.11 20.21 11.45
CA THR A 445 -13.34 19.13 12.06
C THR A 445 -12.33 19.57 13.13
N ASP A 446 -11.72 20.74 12.97
CA ASP A 446 -10.64 21.20 13.85
C ASP A 446 -11.12 22.34 14.79
N PHE A 447 -11.84 23.31 14.26
CA PHE A 447 -12.23 24.49 15.04
C PHE A 447 -13.05 24.18 16.31
N PRO A 448 -13.98 23.20 16.33
CA PRO A 448 -14.72 22.86 17.54
C PRO A 448 -13.84 22.40 18.72
N TYR A 449 -12.68 21.81 18.42
CA TYR A 449 -11.76 21.27 19.43
C TYR A 449 -10.61 22.25 19.76
N TYR A 450 -10.12 22.99 18.77
CA TYR A 450 -8.86 23.72 18.85
C TYR A 450 -9.01 25.24 18.66
N GLY A 451 -10.17 25.74 18.23
CA GLY A 451 -10.31 27.13 17.83
C GLY A 451 -9.31 27.49 16.73
N PHE A 452 -8.59 28.61 16.90
CA PHE A 452 -7.50 29.02 15.99
C PHE A 452 -6.10 28.70 16.54
N ASP A 453 -6.00 28.13 17.73
CA ASP A 453 -4.73 27.79 18.38
C ASP A 453 -4.51 26.27 18.46
N LYS A 454 -4.63 25.59 17.33
CA LYS A 454 -4.41 24.14 17.25
C LYS A 454 -3.02 23.74 17.72
N LEU A 455 -1.99 24.53 17.37
CA LEU A 455 -0.61 24.23 17.74
C LEU A 455 -0.39 24.34 19.26
N GLY A 456 -0.89 25.40 19.89
CA GLY A 456 -0.80 25.56 21.35
C GLY A 456 -1.46 24.40 22.08
N VAL A 457 -2.68 24.01 21.64
CA VAL A 457 -3.37 22.85 22.24
C VAL A 457 -2.59 21.55 22.08
N ILE A 458 -1.97 21.30 20.91
CA ILE A 458 -1.12 20.12 20.71
C ILE A 458 0.07 20.14 21.66
N LEU A 459 0.77 21.26 21.79
CA LEU A 459 1.92 21.41 22.68
C LEU A 459 1.53 21.19 24.15
N ASP A 460 0.40 21.76 24.59
CA ASP A 460 -0.10 21.60 25.96
C ASP A 460 -0.43 20.12 26.27
N VAL A 461 -1.09 19.43 25.35
CA VAL A 461 -1.42 18.01 25.53
C VAL A 461 -0.16 17.15 25.50
N THR A 462 0.78 17.43 24.59
CA THR A 462 2.08 16.74 24.54
C THR A 462 2.85 16.93 25.85
N GLU A 463 2.86 18.15 26.40
CA GLU A 463 3.50 18.43 27.70
C GLU A 463 2.90 17.59 28.83
N GLN A 464 1.59 17.43 28.84
CA GLN A 464 0.90 16.67 29.88
C GLN A 464 1.08 15.16 29.75
N LYS A 465 1.00 14.61 28.55
CA LYS A 465 0.82 13.18 28.27
C LYS A 465 2.06 12.46 27.73
N ALA A 466 3.02 13.18 27.11
CA ALA A 466 4.21 12.54 26.54
C ALA A 466 5.14 11.99 27.63
N GLU A 467 5.94 10.99 27.28
CA GLU A 467 7.06 10.55 28.09
C GLU A 467 8.09 11.67 28.24
N TYR A 468 8.83 11.68 29.35
CA TYR A 468 9.74 12.77 29.71
C TYR A 468 10.65 13.22 28.56
N GLY A 469 11.28 12.28 27.86
CA GLY A 469 12.20 12.58 26.73
C GLY A 469 11.56 13.26 25.52
N TYR A 470 10.22 13.27 25.43
CA TYR A 470 9.46 13.82 24.31
C TYR A 470 8.65 15.07 24.66
N LYS A 471 8.67 15.50 25.93
CA LYS A 471 7.96 16.71 26.37
C LYS A 471 8.63 17.97 25.81
N PRO A 472 7.85 19.00 25.41
CA PRO A 472 8.38 20.29 25.01
C PRO A 472 9.29 20.94 26.06
N SER A 473 8.95 20.81 27.35
CA SER A 473 9.73 21.41 28.47
C SER A 473 11.02 20.67 28.82
N THR A 474 11.19 19.42 28.32
CA THR A 474 12.40 18.64 28.64
C THR A 474 13.65 19.35 28.10
N PRO A 475 14.72 19.53 28.90
CA PRO A 475 15.98 20.07 28.40
C PRO A 475 16.48 19.29 27.20
N ALA A 476 17.02 19.99 26.18
CA ALA A 476 17.41 19.34 24.92
C ALA A 476 18.38 18.16 25.09
N MET A 477 19.32 18.27 26.06
CA MET A 477 20.31 17.21 26.35
C MET A 477 19.70 15.97 27.01
N GLU A 478 18.51 16.08 27.60
CA GLU A 478 17.77 15.00 28.25
C GLU A 478 16.64 14.46 27.32
N ALA A 479 16.38 15.16 26.21
CA ALA A 479 15.41 14.72 25.21
C ALA A 479 15.84 13.40 24.56
N ALA A 480 14.86 12.63 24.07
CA ALA A 480 15.11 11.38 23.36
C ALA A 480 16.18 11.55 22.26
N TYR A 481 16.98 10.50 22.02
CA TYR A 481 18.18 10.59 21.17
C TYR A 481 17.95 11.29 19.84
N SER A 482 16.85 10.96 19.15
CA SER A 482 16.53 11.51 17.82
C SER A 482 16.00 12.94 17.83
N MET A 483 15.61 13.47 19.01
CA MET A 483 14.90 14.74 19.13
C MET A 483 15.85 15.94 19.19
N ARG A 484 15.47 17.05 18.53
CA ARG A 484 16.02 18.39 18.69
C ARG A 484 17.54 18.49 18.57
N PHE A 485 18.13 17.93 17.52
CA PHE A 485 19.58 17.92 17.28
C PHE A 485 20.19 19.32 17.28
N PHE A 486 19.50 20.31 16.71
CA PHE A 486 19.95 21.71 16.72
C PHE A 486 20.15 22.24 18.16
N GLU A 487 19.18 22.01 19.04
CA GLU A 487 19.23 22.46 20.43
C GLU A 487 20.28 21.68 21.25
N LYS A 488 20.60 20.46 20.85
CA LYS A 488 21.70 19.64 21.41
C LYS A 488 23.09 20.12 20.96
N GLY A 489 23.16 21.16 20.14
CA GLY A 489 24.42 21.70 19.62
C GLY A 489 25.03 20.95 18.45
N ILE A 490 24.30 19.98 17.87
CA ILE A 490 24.73 19.25 16.67
C ILE A 490 24.63 20.20 15.48
N SER A 491 25.76 20.47 14.83
CA SER A 491 25.80 21.33 13.66
C SER A 491 25.16 20.65 12.43
N LEU A 492 24.70 21.45 11.46
CA LEU A 492 24.18 20.92 10.20
C LEU A 492 25.22 20.06 9.46
N GLY A 493 26.50 20.44 9.54
CA GLY A 493 27.58 19.65 8.96
C GLY A 493 27.71 18.26 9.59
N GLU A 494 27.67 18.18 10.91
CA GLU A 494 27.71 16.90 11.64
C GLU A 494 26.49 16.04 11.31
N LEU A 495 25.26 16.61 11.33
CA LEU A 495 24.05 15.91 10.95
C LEU A 495 24.20 15.22 9.57
N LEU A 496 24.72 15.95 8.58
CA LEU A 496 24.81 15.46 7.19
C LEU A 496 25.96 14.49 6.96
N THR A 497 27.01 14.51 7.79
CA THR A 497 28.26 13.75 7.55
C THR A 497 28.51 12.63 8.57
N GLN A 498 28.01 12.73 9.79
CA GLN A 498 28.33 11.78 10.87
C GLN A 498 27.17 10.85 11.24
N TYR A 499 25.92 11.19 10.87
CA TYR A 499 24.71 10.44 11.23
C TYR A 499 24.13 9.58 10.10
N ASP A 500 24.94 9.25 9.09
CA ASP A 500 24.50 8.47 7.91
C ASP A 500 23.22 8.99 7.23
N PHE A 501 22.96 10.31 7.35
CA PHE A 501 21.74 10.94 6.88
C PHE A 501 21.44 10.62 5.42
N HIS A 502 22.40 10.87 4.52
CA HIS A 502 22.21 10.66 3.08
C HIS A 502 22.13 9.17 2.72
N THR A 503 22.89 8.33 3.38
CA THR A 503 22.89 6.88 3.18
C THR A 503 21.53 6.31 3.53
N ASN A 504 21.01 6.66 4.70
CA ASN A 504 19.69 6.20 5.16
C ASN A 504 18.57 6.74 4.28
N LEU A 505 18.62 8.04 3.95
CA LEU A 505 17.64 8.69 3.08
C LEU A 505 17.59 8.03 1.69
N PHE A 506 18.75 7.72 1.11
CA PHE A 506 18.82 7.10 -0.21
C PHE A 506 18.43 5.62 -0.19
N ARG A 507 18.92 4.83 0.79
CA ARG A 507 18.58 3.41 0.90
C ARG A 507 17.09 3.20 1.08
N THR A 508 16.48 3.97 1.98
CA THR A 508 15.04 3.89 2.23
C THR A 508 14.18 4.44 1.09
N PHE A 509 14.75 5.26 0.19
CA PHE A 509 14.10 5.63 -1.06
C PHE A 509 14.22 4.54 -2.14
N ALA A 510 15.36 3.89 -2.23
CA ALA A 510 15.65 2.93 -3.30
C ALA A 510 15.13 1.52 -3.03
N GLY A 511 14.80 1.18 -1.76
CA GLY A 511 14.25 -0.12 -1.37
C GLY A 511 14.84 -0.61 -0.04
N PHE A 512 14.20 -0.21 1.06
CA PHE A 512 14.50 -0.66 2.40
C PHE A 512 13.17 -0.88 3.13
N PHE A 513 12.98 -2.03 3.74
CA PHE A 513 11.69 -2.50 4.21
C PHE A 513 11.65 -2.72 5.72
N GLY A 514 10.44 -2.93 6.26
CA GLY A 514 10.24 -3.02 7.71
C GLY A 514 10.48 -1.67 8.39
N SER A 515 10.61 -1.69 9.70
CA SER A 515 10.98 -0.51 10.47
C SER A 515 12.50 -0.28 10.42
N TYR A 516 13.05 -0.02 9.22
CA TYR A 516 14.50 0.13 8.96
C TYR A 516 15.32 -1.14 9.21
N ALA A 517 14.76 -2.31 8.93
CA ALA A 517 15.40 -3.58 9.24
C ALA A 517 16.00 -4.28 8.02
N PHE A 518 15.36 -4.18 6.83
CA PHE A 518 15.65 -5.08 5.71
C PHE A 518 16.01 -4.32 4.44
N GLY A 519 17.24 -4.46 4.00
CA GLY A 519 17.76 -3.84 2.78
C GLY A 519 18.61 -4.80 1.95
N GLU A 520 18.87 -4.42 0.71
CA GLU A 520 19.80 -5.13 -0.17
C GLU A 520 21.26 -4.79 0.14
N ALA A 521 22.16 -5.53 -0.50
CA ALA A 521 23.58 -5.27 -0.46
C ALA A 521 23.95 -3.93 -1.16
N ASP A 522 25.08 -3.34 -0.79
CA ASP A 522 25.50 -2.00 -1.24
C ASP A 522 25.59 -1.84 -2.76
N TRP A 523 25.93 -2.91 -3.49
CA TRP A 523 25.98 -2.89 -4.94
C TRP A 523 24.63 -2.48 -5.57
N TYR A 524 23.51 -2.90 -4.98
CA TYR A 524 22.17 -2.57 -5.47
C TYR A 524 21.94 -1.05 -5.41
N TYR A 525 22.23 -0.45 -4.27
CA TYR A 525 22.04 0.99 -4.08
C TYR A 525 22.98 1.80 -4.99
N LEU A 526 24.24 1.35 -5.17
CA LEU A 526 25.17 1.97 -6.10
C LEU A 526 24.62 1.94 -7.54
N VAL A 527 24.16 0.80 -8.01
CA VAL A 527 23.60 0.65 -9.35
C VAL A 527 22.34 1.48 -9.53
N MET A 528 21.41 1.45 -8.56
CA MET A 528 20.20 2.28 -8.60
C MET A 528 20.55 3.77 -8.65
N GLY A 529 21.50 4.23 -7.85
CA GLY A 529 21.98 5.62 -7.88
C GLY A 529 22.53 6.04 -9.24
N ILE A 530 23.38 5.20 -9.86
CA ILE A 530 23.90 5.44 -11.22
C ILE A 530 22.75 5.53 -12.23
N LEU A 531 21.80 4.60 -12.18
CA LEU A 531 20.64 4.61 -13.09
C LEU A 531 19.79 5.86 -12.92
N TYR A 532 19.56 6.33 -11.70
CA TYR A 532 18.83 7.58 -11.43
C TYR A 532 19.56 8.80 -11.97
N LEU A 533 20.89 8.88 -11.80
CA LEU A 533 21.69 9.96 -12.35
C LEU A 533 21.69 9.96 -13.89
N VAL A 534 21.82 8.79 -14.52
CA VAL A 534 21.75 8.65 -15.99
C VAL A 534 20.38 9.07 -16.50
N LEU A 535 19.30 8.66 -15.83
CA LEU A 535 17.93 9.03 -16.18
C LEU A 535 17.73 10.55 -16.14
N LEU A 536 18.11 11.19 -15.03
CA LEU A 536 17.97 12.63 -14.83
C LEU A 536 18.84 13.40 -15.84
N GLY A 537 20.12 13.04 -15.97
CA GLY A 537 21.05 13.67 -16.90
C GLY A 537 20.57 13.55 -18.36
N ARG A 538 20.07 12.36 -18.75
CA ARG A 538 19.54 12.14 -20.11
C ARG A 538 18.28 12.95 -20.36
N THR A 539 17.37 13.03 -19.39
CA THR A 539 16.14 13.84 -19.48
C THR A 539 16.48 15.32 -19.69
N ILE A 540 17.35 15.88 -18.84
CA ILE A 540 17.79 17.28 -18.95
C ILE A 540 18.46 17.51 -20.30
N GLN A 541 19.38 16.63 -20.72
CA GLN A 541 20.08 16.74 -22.03
C GLN A 541 19.07 16.78 -23.19
N ARG A 542 18.05 15.93 -23.16
CA ARG A 542 17.02 15.88 -24.22
C ARG A 542 16.19 17.15 -24.25
N LEU A 543 15.76 17.67 -23.11
CA LEU A 543 15.00 18.92 -23.01
C LEU A 543 15.83 20.12 -23.45
N TRP A 544 17.12 20.17 -23.08
CA TRP A 544 18.02 21.24 -23.47
C TRP A 544 18.23 21.29 -24.99
N LYS A 545 18.35 20.13 -25.64
CA LYS A 545 18.47 20.00 -27.11
C LYS A 545 17.24 20.48 -27.87
N GLN A 546 16.07 20.48 -27.27
CA GLN A 546 14.82 20.95 -27.90
C GLN A 546 14.77 22.51 -28.00
N LYS A 547 15.68 23.23 -27.33
CA LYS A 547 15.86 24.69 -27.38
C LYS A 547 14.59 25.53 -27.07
N LYS A 548 13.56 24.98 -26.47
CA LYS A 548 12.35 25.71 -26.09
C LYS A 548 12.59 26.45 -24.77
N ALA A 549 12.37 27.76 -24.74
CA ALA A 549 12.62 28.60 -23.56
C ALA A 549 11.81 28.11 -22.33
N ILE A 550 10.58 27.68 -22.53
CA ILE A 550 9.71 27.16 -21.45
C ILE A 550 10.38 26.00 -20.69
N TYR A 551 11.10 25.11 -21.35
CA TYR A 551 11.72 23.95 -20.71
C TYR A 551 12.83 24.34 -19.71
N ARG A 552 13.54 25.46 -19.95
CA ARG A 552 14.53 25.96 -18.99
C ARG A 552 13.88 26.39 -17.69
N TRP A 553 12.71 27.04 -17.77
CA TRP A 553 11.93 27.46 -16.60
C TRP A 553 11.29 26.27 -15.90
N GLU A 554 10.78 25.29 -16.65
CA GLU A 554 10.25 24.05 -16.09
C GLU A 554 11.34 23.25 -15.35
N ILE A 555 12.57 23.13 -15.91
CA ILE A 555 13.72 22.50 -15.25
C ILE A 555 14.08 23.27 -13.97
N ALA A 556 14.15 24.61 -14.04
CA ALA A 556 14.47 25.43 -12.88
C ALA A 556 13.40 25.27 -11.75
N ALA A 557 12.12 25.26 -12.10
CA ALA A 557 11.02 25.05 -11.16
C ALA A 557 11.11 23.68 -10.50
N VAL A 558 11.36 22.62 -11.28
CA VAL A 558 11.55 21.26 -10.76
C VAL A 558 12.77 21.19 -9.83
N ALA A 559 13.91 21.72 -10.24
CA ALA A 559 15.13 21.76 -9.43
C ALA A 559 14.90 22.49 -8.11
N PHE A 560 14.23 23.65 -8.16
CA PHE A 560 13.90 24.42 -6.97
C PHE A 560 12.95 23.65 -6.04
N THR A 561 11.91 23.00 -6.58
CA THR A 561 10.96 22.22 -5.78
C THR A 561 11.64 21.00 -5.14
N CYS A 562 12.51 20.30 -5.87
CA CYS A 562 13.32 19.20 -5.30
C CYS A 562 14.25 19.69 -4.19
N PHE A 563 14.87 20.86 -4.36
CA PHE A 563 15.71 21.48 -3.34
C PHE A 563 14.90 21.80 -2.08
N ILE A 564 13.72 22.41 -2.21
CA ILE A 564 12.84 22.69 -1.07
C ILE A 564 12.41 21.40 -0.38
N GLN A 565 12.04 20.35 -1.14
CA GLN A 565 11.73 19.04 -0.56
C GLN A 565 12.88 18.53 0.32
N TYR A 566 14.10 18.59 -0.19
CA TYR A 566 15.29 18.18 0.56
C TYR A 566 15.51 19.03 1.80
N VAL A 567 15.40 20.36 1.69
CA VAL A 567 15.55 21.29 2.83
C VAL A 567 14.51 21.02 3.93
N LEU A 568 13.27 20.71 3.57
CA LEU A 568 12.23 20.36 4.54
C LEU A 568 12.56 19.06 5.31
N ILE A 569 13.10 18.05 4.63
CA ILE A 569 13.50 16.78 5.27
C ILE A 569 14.69 17.01 6.22
N VAL A 570 15.70 17.76 5.77
CA VAL A 570 16.86 18.12 6.59
C VAL A 570 16.43 18.97 7.79
N GLY A 571 15.58 19.97 7.56
CA GLY A 571 15.07 20.85 8.63
C GLY A 571 14.28 20.07 9.69
N ASN A 572 13.36 19.19 9.27
CA ASN A 572 12.65 18.33 10.21
C ASN A 572 13.60 17.47 11.03
N SER A 573 14.59 16.83 10.37
CA SER A 573 15.57 15.97 11.05
C SER A 573 16.49 16.72 11.98
N TRP A 574 16.73 18.01 11.75
CA TRP A 574 17.63 18.82 12.56
C TRP A 574 16.94 19.55 13.72
N PHE A 575 15.74 20.10 13.45
CA PHE A 575 15.02 20.91 14.45
C PHE A 575 14.02 20.11 15.29
N VAL A 576 13.44 19.02 14.75
CA VAL A 576 12.33 18.33 15.40
C VAL A 576 12.74 16.91 15.77
N ASP A 577 12.79 16.00 14.82
CA ASP A 577 13.05 14.58 15.04
C ASP A 577 13.87 14.01 13.89
N PHE A 578 14.99 13.36 14.19
CA PHE A 578 15.90 12.80 13.22
C PHE A 578 15.27 11.61 12.48
N GLN A 579 14.70 11.88 11.32
CA GLN A 579 14.02 10.89 10.48
C GLN A 579 14.48 10.96 9.01
N PRO A 580 15.66 10.44 8.67
CA PRO A 580 16.16 10.42 7.29
C PRO A 580 15.47 9.35 6.45
N GLN A 581 14.15 9.49 6.23
CA GLN A 581 13.30 8.50 5.60
C GLN A 581 13.08 8.80 4.13
N GLY A 582 13.45 7.86 3.24
CA GLY A 582 13.31 8.02 1.79
C GLY A 582 11.86 8.12 1.30
N ARG A 583 10.87 7.66 2.09
CA ARG A 583 9.44 7.88 1.78
C ARG A 583 9.10 9.37 1.68
N TYR A 584 9.82 10.25 2.35
CA TYR A 584 9.64 11.69 2.26
C TYR A 584 10.19 12.28 0.94
N LEU A 585 11.02 11.55 0.20
CA LEU A 585 11.48 11.93 -1.15
C LEU A 585 10.51 11.50 -2.27
N LEU A 586 9.48 10.70 -1.99
CA LEU A 586 8.58 10.18 -3.02
C LEU A 586 7.91 11.27 -3.88
N PRO A 587 7.56 12.48 -3.39
CA PRO A 587 7.04 13.56 -4.24
C PRO A 587 7.99 13.96 -5.40
N ILE A 588 9.31 13.79 -5.24
CA ILE A 588 10.30 14.10 -6.29
C ILE A 588 10.06 13.27 -7.56
N LEU A 589 9.50 12.06 -7.41
CA LEU A 589 9.13 11.22 -8.56
C LEU A 589 8.16 11.93 -9.50
N PHE A 590 7.21 12.67 -8.98
CA PHE A 590 6.23 13.41 -9.79
C PHE A 590 6.90 14.56 -10.56
N PHE A 591 7.84 15.25 -9.92
CA PHE A 591 8.53 16.41 -10.50
C PHE A 591 9.45 15.96 -11.64
N ILE A 592 10.22 14.88 -11.45
CA ILE A 592 11.07 14.31 -12.50
C ILE A 592 10.22 13.69 -13.60
N ALA A 593 9.15 12.97 -13.26
CA ALA A 593 8.22 12.39 -14.23
C ALA A 593 7.60 13.45 -15.14
N TYR A 594 7.26 14.62 -14.59
CA TYR A 594 6.80 15.74 -15.40
C TYR A 594 7.83 16.13 -16.46
N LEU A 595 9.11 16.28 -16.10
CA LEU A 595 10.18 16.58 -17.08
C LEU A 595 10.31 15.48 -18.14
N ILE A 596 10.22 14.20 -17.74
CA ILE A 596 10.23 13.08 -18.67
C ILE A 596 9.07 13.18 -19.66
N SER A 597 7.89 13.60 -19.21
CA SER A 597 6.71 13.77 -20.08
C SER A 597 6.89 14.85 -21.15
N ARG A 598 7.84 15.78 -20.93
CA ARG A 598 8.16 16.88 -21.86
C ARG A 598 9.20 16.48 -22.93
N VAL A 599 9.81 15.30 -22.80
CA VAL A 599 10.78 14.79 -23.79
C VAL A 599 10.03 14.29 -25.02
N ASP A 600 10.28 14.91 -26.17
CA ASP A 600 9.71 14.49 -27.43
C ASP A 600 10.18 13.07 -27.79
N ARG A 601 9.25 12.22 -28.22
CA ARG A 601 9.52 10.83 -28.64
C ARG A 601 10.31 10.02 -27.59
N VAL A 602 9.92 10.14 -26.32
CA VAL A 602 10.59 9.47 -25.20
C VAL A 602 10.76 7.96 -25.43
N TRP A 603 9.81 7.30 -26.09
CA TRP A 603 9.85 5.87 -26.43
C TRP A 603 10.94 5.50 -27.45
N GLU A 604 11.41 6.44 -28.25
CA GLU A 604 12.51 6.24 -29.19
C GLU A 604 13.89 6.41 -28.54
N ASP A 605 13.95 7.01 -27.35
CA ASP A 605 15.20 7.19 -26.62
C ASP A 605 15.63 5.86 -25.96
N LYS A 606 16.66 5.24 -26.54
CA LYS A 606 17.17 3.94 -26.10
C LYS A 606 17.68 4.01 -24.65
N VAL A 607 18.33 5.11 -24.26
CA VAL A 607 18.91 5.26 -22.90
C VAL A 607 17.80 5.31 -21.85
N LEU A 608 16.83 6.22 -22.01
CA LEU A 608 15.71 6.35 -21.07
C LEU A 608 14.93 5.03 -20.92
N ARG A 609 14.69 4.36 -22.04
CA ARG A 609 13.98 3.08 -22.05
C ARG A 609 14.78 1.97 -21.37
N THR A 610 16.08 1.85 -21.66
CA THR A 610 16.94 0.84 -21.02
C THR A 610 17.04 1.10 -19.51
N VAL A 611 17.24 2.34 -19.09
CA VAL A 611 17.30 2.68 -17.66
C VAL A 611 16.01 2.29 -16.95
N LEU A 612 14.83 2.60 -17.53
CA LEU A 612 13.57 2.21 -16.89
C LEU A 612 13.37 0.68 -16.83
N VAL A 613 13.82 -0.05 -17.87
CA VAL A 613 13.78 -1.53 -17.80
C VAL A 613 14.70 -2.04 -16.70
N CYS A 614 15.92 -1.52 -16.61
CA CYS A 614 16.87 -1.93 -15.57
C CYS A 614 16.35 -1.59 -14.16
N THR A 615 15.83 -0.39 -13.94
CA THR A 615 15.25 -0.01 -12.64
C THR A 615 14.03 -0.86 -12.30
N CYS A 616 13.16 -1.16 -13.27
CA CYS A 616 12.02 -2.06 -13.06
C CYS A 616 12.47 -3.46 -12.63
N VAL A 617 13.44 -4.04 -13.33
CA VAL A 617 13.95 -5.40 -13.01
C VAL A 617 14.61 -5.41 -11.63
N LEU A 618 15.43 -4.41 -11.32
CA LEU A 618 16.09 -4.30 -10.01
C LEU A 618 15.09 -4.05 -8.88
N SER A 619 14.05 -3.26 -9.11
CA SER A 619 12.98 -3.03 -8.13
C SER A 619 12.18 -4.31 -7.86
N LEU A 620 11.83 -5.06 -8.92
CA LEU A 620 11.17 -6.37 -8.78
C LEU A 620 12.07 -7.36 -8.03
N TYR A 621 13.35 -7.40 -8.37
CA TYR A 621 14.34 -8.23 -7.69
C TYR A 621 14.43 -7.90 -6.20
N CYS A 622 14.61 -6.62 -5.85
CA CYS A 622 14.74 -6.17 -4.47
C CYS A 622 13.47 -6.49 -3.64
N PHE A 623 12.29 -6.22 -4.18
CA PHE A 623 11.04 -6.53 -3.47
C PHE A 623 10.81 -8.03 -3.32
N TRP A 624 11.17 -8.83 -4.34
CA TRP A 624 11.09 -10.29 -4.30
C TRP A 624 12.12 -10.90 -3.36
N HIS A 625 13.38 -10.47 -3.44
CA HIS A 625 14.51 -11.07 -2.74
C HIS A 625 14.61 -10.65 -1.27
N VAL A 626 14.31 -9.38 -0.98
CA VAL A 626 14.38 -8.81 0.37
C VAL A 626 13.01 -8.52 0.96
N GLY A 627 12.15 -7.84 0.19
CA GLY A 627 10.85 -7.41 0.70
C GLY A 627 9.99 -8.58 1.15
N ILE A 628 9.64 -9.49 0.22
CA ILE A 628 8.71 -10.59 0.53
C ILE A 628 9.23 -11.52 1.64
N PRO A 629 10.46 -12.05 1.60
CA PRO A 629 10.90 -13.00 2.64
C PRO A 629 10.93 -12.41 4.04
N ASN A 630 11.25 -11.12 4.16
CA ASN A 630 11.36 -10.47 5.47
C ASN A 630 10.05 -9.83 5.95
N LEU A 631 9.17 -9.42 5.02
CA LEU A 631 7.85 -8.87 5.38
C LEU A 631 6.78 -9.95 5.56
N VAL A 632 7.02 -11.15 5.07
CA VAL A 632 6.12 -12.31 5.20
C VAL A 632 6.94 -13.49 5.74
N PRO A 633 7.37 -13.44 7.00
CA PRO A 633 8.15 -14.52 7.59
C PRO A 633 7.33 -15.83 7.62
N ASP A 634 8.00 -16.94 7.30
CA ASP A 634 7.37 -18.28 7.30
C ASP A 634 6.92 -18.71 8.70
N THR A 635 7.49 -18.13 9.73
CA THR A 635 7.12 -18.32 11.13
C THR A 635 6.70 -16.99 11.73
N VAL A 636 5.44 -16.86 12.13
CA VAL A 636 5.05 -15.82 13.06
C VAL A 636 5.52 -16.29 14.44
N VAL A 637 6.77 -16.04 14.78
CA VAL A 637 7.19 -16.03 16.19
C VAL A 637 6.56 -14.75 16.74
N LEU A 638 5.46 -14.90 17.45
CA LEU A 638 4.87 -13.80 18.20
C LEU A 638 5.89 -13.40 19.29
N PRO A 639 6.17 -12.09 19.43
CA PRO A 639 7.08 -11.62 20.48
C PRO A 639 6.48 -11.88 21.86
#